data_bd79cedb6d8dc007dab92bcb14b633a4
#
_entry.id   bd79cedb6d8dc007dab92bcb14b633a4
#
_cell.length_a   1.000
_cell.length_b   1.000
_cell.length_c   1.000
_cell.angle_alpha   90.00
_cell.angle_beta   90.00
_cell.angle_gamma   90.00
#
_symmetry.space_group_name_H-M   'P 1'
#
loop_
_entity.id
_entity.type
_entity.pdbx_description
1 polymer ?
#
loop_
_entity_poly.entity_id
_entity_poly.type
_entity_poly.pdbx_seq_one_letter_code
_entity_poly.pdbx_strand_id
1 'polypeptide(L)'
;MEKQEAQRRLEELREQVRYHSRKYYTEDDPEISDFAYDQLYRQLETLEAAFPELVTEDSPTQKVGGAVYNTFAPVTHQVPLESLHDSFSQEELREFDRRVREAVGEVEYVVEPKFDGLSVALEYRDGLFVRGSTRGDGVTGEDVTENIRTIRCVPKVLKEPVPFLEVRGEVYMSDESFARLCERQELLEEKPFKNPRNAAAGSLRQKDPKITAQRELSLFVFNVQQVEGKELSRHDQSLEWLRELGFPVADLYRTSSSIDEVLGFIEEIGGKRGEFSFPIDGAVVKVNDFSQREELGSTAKFPRWAEAFKYPPEEKETTLLEIEVNVGRTGVLTPTGVFAPVTLAGTTVSRATLHNQDFITEKDIRVGSRVVLRKAGEIIPEVVAVLESPADSQPYQLPEVCPSCGERVTRVEGEAATRCTNPQCPAQLLRNLIHFASRDAMDIDGLGPAILEQLLQGGLVHSPADLYTLQVGQLQKLERFGKKSAENLVAALERSKGNDLYRLVYALGIPHIGAKAAQVLCGAFPTMEAIQSATEEELSQIEGFGGIMSQEVAAFFQKESARELVARLGELGVNMEAQRQETQGTTLAGSTFVLTGTLPTMSRKEATQLIESHGGKVTSSVSKKTSYVLAGEEAGSKLEKARQLKIPVLTEEELLQMLQGH
;
A
#
# COMPACT_ATOMS: atom_id res chain seq x y z
N MET A 1 7.27 -9.21 42.32
CA MET A 1 7.47 -7.81 41.83
C MET A 1 6.78 -6.89 42.84
N GLU A 2 7.42 -5.81 43.24
CA GLU A 2 6.79 -4.82 44.11
C GLU A 2 5.78 -3.96 43.37
N LYS A 3 4.74 -3.45 44.05
CA LYS A 3 3.64 -2.70 43.44
C LYS A 3 4.10 -1.47 42.63
N GLN A 4 5.11 -0.73 43.12
CA GLN A 4 5.66 0.42 42.39
C GLN A 4 6.36 0.02 41.08
N GLU A 5 7.06 -1.10 41.07
CA GLU A 5 7.70 -1.65 39.87
C GLU A 5 6.66 -2.16 38.88
N ALA A 6 5.59 -2.81 39.36
CA ALA A 6 4.46 -3.25 38.55
C ALA A 6 3.76 -2.07 37.89
N GLN A 7 3.50 -0.98 38.62
CA GLN A 7 2.88 0.22 38.08
C GLN A 7 3.72 0.83 36.95
N ARG A 8 5.03 1.02 37.13
CA ARG A 8 5.92 1.54 36.09
C ARG A 8 5.91 0.65 34.85
N ARG A 9 5.98 -0.68 35.05
CA ARG A 9 5.98 -1.63 33.94
C ARG A 9 4.66 -1.65 33.18
N LEU A 10 3.53 -1.49 33.87
CA LEU A 10 2.21 -1.32 33.23
C LEU A 10 2.12 -0.06 32.38
N GLU A 11 2.64 1.07 32.86
CA GLU A 11 2.66 2.32 32.08
C GLU A 11 3.50 2.17 30.82
N GLU A 12 4.70 1.59 30.90
CA GLU A 12 5.57 1.30 29.76
C GLU A 12 4.87 0.38 28.72
N LEU A 13 4.26 -0.72 29.17
CA LEU A 13 3.57 -1.67 28.28
C LEU A 13 2.34 -1.04 27.63
N ARG A 14 1.54 -0.26 28.36
CA ARG A 14 0.39 0.47 27.79
C ARG A 14 0.81 1.44 26.71
N GLU A 15 1.92 2.18 26.92
CA GLU A 15 2.46 3.09 25.91
C GLU A 15 2.93 2.34 24.66
N GLN A 16 3.69 1.26 24.81
CA GLN A 16 4.14 0.42 23.69
C GLN A 16 2.96 -0.19 22.94
N VAL A 17 1.99 -0.77 23.61
CA VAL A 17 0.80 -1.36 22.98
C VAL A 17 0.00 -0.28 22.25
N ARG A 18 -0.22 0.91 22.82
CA ARG A 18 -0.91 2.02 22.15
C ARG A 18 -0.14 2.49 20.90
N TYR A 19 1.18 2.60 21.01
CA TYR A 19 2.03 3.00 19.87
C TYR A 19 1.91 2.02 18.72
N HIS A 20 2.15 0.73 18.97
CA HIS A 20 2.10 -0.30 17.94
C HIS A 20 0.68 -0.57 17.44
N SER A 21 -0.35 -0.43 18.28
CA SER A 21 -1.74 -0.49 17.87
C SER A 21 -2.08 0.62 16.86
N ARG A 22 -1.60 1.84 17.09
CA ARG A 22 -1.78 2.96 16.16
C ARG A 22 -1.05 2.68 14.84
N LYS A 23 0.21 2.23 14.90
CA LYS A 23 0.99 1.85 13.72
C LYS A 23 0.29 0.77 12.89
N TYR A 24 -0.28 -0.22 13.56
CA TYR A 24 -0.93 -1.38 12.94
C TYR A 24 -2.31 -1.06 12.39
N TYR A 25 -3.23 -0.57 13.25
CA TYR A 25 -4.65 -0.38 12.87
C TYR A 25 -4.93 0.97 12.22
N THR A 26 -4.10 1.99 12.47
CA THR A 26 -4.35 3.36 12.05
C THR A 26 -3.45 3.78 10.89
N GLU A 27 -2.17 3.49 10.95
CA GLU A 27 -1.20 3.95 9.95
C GLU A 27 -0.93 2.89 8.86
N ASP A 28 -1.42 1.64 8.99
CA ASP A 28 -1.16 0.49 8.12
C ASP A 28 0.36 0.26 7.85
N ASP A 29 1.21 0.70 8.77
CA ASP A 29 2.67 0.62 8.70
C ASP A 29 3.27 0.01 9.99
N PRO A 30 2.97 -1.27 10.30
CA PRO A 30 3.48 -1.92 11.51
C PRO A 30 5.01 -1.96 11.52
N GLU A 31 5.60 -1.65 12.67
CA GLU A 31 7.06 -1.69 12.89
C GLU A 31 7.52 -3.01 13.51
N ILE A 32 6.60 -3.75 14.11
CA ILE A 32 6.82 -5.09 14.69
C ILE A 32 5.89 -6.11 14.03
N SER A 33 6.21 -7.41 14.15
CA SER A 33 5.34 -8.48 13.67
C SER A 33 4.08 -8.60 14.53
N ASP A 34 3.02 -9.18 13.94
CA ASP A 34 1.75 -9.44 14.65
C ASP A 34 2.00 -10.25 15.90
N PHE A 35 2.85 -11.29 15.82
CA PHE A 35 3.25 -12.09 16.97
C PHE A 35 3.95 -11.26 18.06
N ALA A 36 4.86 -10.37 17.69
CA ALA A 36 5.54 -9.50 18.69
C ALA A 36 4.54 -8.53 19.35
N TYR A 37 3.56 -8.02 18.60
CA TYR A 37 2.48 -7.21 19.14
C TYR A 37 1.61 -8.01 20.12
N ASP A 38 1.21 -9.22 19.75
CA ASP A 38 0.41 -10.10 20.59
C ASP A 38 1.16 -10.48 21.88
N GLN A 39 2.48 -10.67 21.83
CA GLN A 39 3.31 -10.92 23.02
C GLN A 39 3.36 -9.69 23.96
N LEU A 40 3.47 -8.48 23.43
CA LEU A 40 3.40 -7.25 24.24
C LEU A 40 2.03 -7.10 24.90
N TYR A 41 0.98 -7.36 24.13
CA TYR A 41 -0.39 -7.30 24.62
C TYR A 41 -0.63 -8.32 25.74
N ARG A 42 -0.17 -9.55 25.58
CA ARG A 42 -0.26 -10.62 26.58
C ARG A 42 0.52 -10.30 27.87
N GLN A 43 1.71 -9.68 27.74
CA GLN A 43 2.46 -9.22 28.94
C GLN A 43 1.64 -8.20 29.73
N LEU A 44 0.96 -7.29 29.04
CA LEU A 44 0.08 -6.31 29.67
C LEU A 44 -1.10 -6.99 30.37
N GLU A 45 -1.81 -7.91 29.72
CA GLU A 45 -2.93 -8.68 30.31
C GLU A 45 -2.50 -9.47 31.56
N THR A 46 -1.37 -10.19 31.45
CA THR A 46 -0.84 -10.99 32.56
C THR A 46 -0.52 -10.11 33.77
N LEU A 47 0.07 -8.96 33.54
CA LEU A 47 0.44 -8.04 34.61
C LEU A 47 -0.78 -7.34 35.23
N GLU A 48 -1.78 -6.99 34.42
CA GLU A 48 -3.06 -6.44 34.88
C GLU A 48 -3.87 -7.47 35.67
N ALA A 49 -3.86 -8.74 35.28
CA ALA A 49 -4.48 -9.83 36.03
C ALA A 49 -3.79 -10.06 37.41
N ALA A 50 -2.47 -9.88 37.47
CA ALA A 50 -1.72 -9.99 38.74
C ALA A 50 -1.91 -8.78 39.67
N PHE A 51 -2.28 -7.60 39.15
CA PHE A 51 -2.49 -6.36 39.90
C PHE A 51 -3.80 -5.67 39.47
N PRO A 52 -4.98 -6.27 39.77
CA PRO A 52 -6.26 -5.74 39.29
C PRO A 52 -6.56 -4.31 39.74
N GLU A 53 -6.02 -3.88 40.85
CA GLU A 53 -6.18 -2.52 41.39
C GLU A 53 -5.39 -1.45 40.61
N LEU A 54 -4.50 -1.86 39.70
CA LEU A 54 -3.74 -0.95 38.82
C LEU A 54 -4.33 -0.86 37.41
N VAL A 55 -5.41 -1.59 37.12
CA VAL A 55 -6.12 -1.51 35.82
C VAL A 55 -6.81 -0.16 35.70
N THR A 56 -6.65 0.49 34.56
CA THR A 56 -7.28 1.77 34.25
C THR A 56 -8.33 1.62 33.15
N GLU A 57 -9.40 2.42 33.18
CA GLU A 57 -10.47 2.38 32.18
C GLU A 57 -9.98 2.66 30.74
N ASP A 58 -8.84 3.36 30.62
CA ASP A 58 -8.21 3.69 29.34
C ASP A 58 -7.16 2.67 28.89
N SER A 59 -6.96 1.57 29.64
CA SER A 59 -6.03 0.53 29.22
C SER A 59 -6.40 -0.08 27.87
N PRO A 60 -5.42 -0.40 27.01
CA PRO A 60 -5.66 -1.12 25.76
C PRO A 60 -6.38 -2.46 25.93
N THR A 61 -6.28 -3.10 27.11
CA THR A 61 -6.98 -4.34 27.43
C THR A 61 -8.49 -4.15 27.64
N GLN A 62 -8.92 -2.92 27.92
CA GLN A 62 -10.33 -2.56 28.17
C GLN A 62 -11.03 -1.98 26.94
N LYS A 63 -10.31 -1.79 25.81
CA LYS A 63 -10.86 -1.18 24.57
C LYS A 63 -10.48 -2.00 23.35
N VAL A 64 -11.36 -2.03 22.36
CA VAL A 64 -11.05 -2.56 21.02
C VAL A 64 -10.08 -1.61 20.33
N GLY A 65 -9.00 -2.14 19.75
CA GLY A 65 -8.02 -1.32 19.00
C GLY A 65 -8.59 -0.84 17.68
N GLY A 66 -8.30 0.40 17.33
CA GLY A 66 -8.67 1.04 16.06
C GLY A 66 -9.02 2.52 16.31
N ALA A 67 -8.76 3.36 15.32
CA ALA A 67 -9.21 4.76 15.31
C ALA A 67 -9.98 5.04 14.02
N VAL A 68 -11.02 5.86 14.12
CA VAL A 68 -11.78 6.32 12.95
C VAL A 68 -10.99 7.46 12.30
N TYR A 69 -10.68 7.31 11.01
CA TYR A 69 -10.09 8.40 10.22
C TYR A 69 -11.16 9.42 9.83
N ASN A 70 -10.85 10.70 9.91
CA ASN A 70 -11.73 11.77 9.41
C ASN A 70 -11.87 11.81 7.87
N THR A 71 -11.53 10.73 7.18
CA THR A 71 -11.51 10.65 5.71
C THR A 71 -12.83 10.13 5.14
N PHE A 72 -13.50 9.24 5.87
CA PHE A 72 -14.79 8.64 5.54
C PHE A 72 -15.84 9.04 6.57
N ALA A 73 -17.12 8.97 6.19
CA ALA A 73 -18.21 9.23 7.12
C ALA A 73 -18.21 8.17 8.24
N PRO A 74 -18.36 8.56 9.51
CA PRO A 74 -18.43 7.59 10.60
C PRO A 74 -19.76 6.83 10.54
N VAL A 75 -19.72 5.53 10.86
CA VAL A 75 -20.88 4.64 10.98
C VAL A 75 -20.88 4.04 12.36
N THR A 76 -21.96 4.30 13.15
CA THR A 76 -22.15 3.64 14.43
C THR A 76 -22.81 2.27 14.21
N HIS A 77 -22.18 1.21 14.69
CA HIS A 77 -22.71 -0.16 14.62
C HIS A 77 -23.87 -0.34 15.58
N GLN A 78 -24.98 -0.95 15.13
CA GLN A 78 -26.11 -1.28 15.99
C GLN A 78 -25.76 -2.41 16.96
N VAL A 79 -25.03 -3.41 16.45
CA VAL A 79 -24.43 -4.48 17.25
C VAL A 79 -22.91 -4.30 17.23
N PRO A 80 -22.25 -4.17 18.39
CA PRO A 80 -20.80 -3.99 18.44
C PRO A 80 -20.03 -5.08 17.69
N LEU A 81 -18.99 -4.68 16.95
CA LEU A 81 -18.10 -5.60 16.25
C LEU A 81 -16.92 -5.97 17.17
N GLU A 82 -17.17 -6.89 18.09
CA GLU A 82 -16.21 -7.31 19.11
C GLU A 82 -14.95 -7.95 18.49
N SER A 83 -13.83 -7.83 19.19
CA SER A 83 -12.62 -8.61 18.91
C SER A 83 -12.78 -10.05 19.43
N LEU A 84 -11.77 -10.90 19.21
CA LEU A 84 -11.71 -12.23 19.83
C LEU A 84 -10.61 -12.24 20.88
N HIS A 85 -10.73 -13.10 21.87
CA HIS A 85 -9.65 -13.45 22.76
C HIS A 85 -8.71 -14.42 22.05
N ASP A 86 -7.40 -14.25 22.21
CA ASP A 86 -6.38 -15.06 21.53
C ASP A 86 -5.81 -16.12 22.45
N SER A 87 -5.79 -17.38 22.01
CA SER A 87 -5.10 -18.53 22.62
C SER A 87 -3.92 -18.95 21.76
N PHE A 88 -2.81 -19.34 22.37
CA PHE A 88 -1.55 -19.72 21.71
C PHE A 88 -1.12 -21.15 22.02
N SER A 89 -1.86 -21.86 22.86
CA SER A 89 -1.57 -23.24 23.23
C SER A 89 -2.83 -24.09 23.33
N GLN A 90 -2.64 -25.41 23.24
CA GLN A 90 -3.75 -26.35 23.42
C GLN A 90 -4.33 -26.28 24.84
N GLU A 91 -3.48 -26.03 25.84
CA GLU A 91 -3.88 -25.89 27.24
C GLU A 91 -4.82 -24.70 27.43
N GLU A 92 -4.54 -23.57 26.80
CA GLU A 92 -5.40 -22.37 26.86
C GLU A 92 -6.76 -22.64 26.21
N LEU A 93 -6.80 -23.37 25.11
CA LEU A 93 -8.06 -23.74 24.45
C LEU A 93 -8.86 -24.76 25.27
N ARG A 94 -8.19 -25.69 25.96
CA ARG A 94 -8.85 -26.60 26.92
C ARG A 94 -9.42 -25.84 28.11
N GLU A 95 -8.75 -24.79 28.56
CA GLU A 95 -9.26 -23.92 29.62
C GLU A 95 -10.47 -23.12 29.16
N PHE A 96 -10.49 -22.66 27.89
CA PHE A 96 -11.69 -22.08 27.28
C PHE A 96 -12.86 -23.07 27.29
N ASP A 97 -12.68 -24.32 26.81
CA ASP A 97 -13.69 -25.36 26.81
C ASP A 97 -14.22 -25.64 28.23
N ARG A 98 -13.31 -25.72 29.23
CA ARG A 98 -13.69 -25.91 30.64
C ARG A 98 -14.63 -24.79 31.12
N ARG A 99 -14.26 -23.52 30.89
CA ARG A 99 -15.08 -22.35 31.28
C ARG A 99 -16.46 -22.35 30.63
N VAL A 100 -16.50 -22.68 29.33
CA VAL A 100 -17.76 -22.75 28.57
C VAL A 100 -18.65 -23.86 29.15
N ARG A 101 -18.11 -25.08 29.34
CA ARG A 101 -18.87 -26.21 29.89
C ARG A 101 -19.33 -26.01 31.34
N GLU A 102 -18.56 -25.31 32.15
CA GLU A 102 -18.96 -24.94 33.52
C GLU A 102 -20.16 -24.00 33.51
N ALA A 103 -20.29 -23.14 32.49
CA ALA A 103 -21.39 -22.18 32.38
C ALA A 103 -22.66 -22.80 31.74
N VAL A 104 -22.52 -23.48 30.59
CA VAL A 104 -23.68 -23.89 29.76
C VAL A 104 -23.85 -25.42 29.62
N GLY A 105 -22.97 -26.22 30.26
CA GLY A 105 -23.05 -27.70 30.22
C GLY A 105 -22.47 -28.29 28.94
N GLU A 106 -23.21 -29.21 28.30
CA GLU A 106 -22.80 -29.80 27.03
C GLU A 106 -22.82 -28.77 25.92
N VAL A 107 -21.73 -28.73 25.12
CA VAL A 107 -21.52 -27.74 24.08
C VAL A 107 -21.00 -28.39 22.82
N GLU A 108 -21.45 -27.86 21.67
CA GLU A 108 -20.90 -28.14 20.37
C GLU A 108 -20.21 -26.89 19.81
N TYR A 109 -19.05 -27.04 19.23
CA TYR A 109 -18.27 -25.97 18.62
C TYR A 109 -18.32 -26.03 17.11
N VAL A 110 -18.21 -24.86 16.47
CA VAL A 110 -17.84 -24.71 15.06
C VAL A 110 -16.42 -24.17 15.01
N VAL A 111 -15.56 -24.82 14.24
CA VAL A 111 -14.16 -24.40 14.03
C VAL A 111 -14.03 -23.93 12.60
N GLU A 112 -13.51 -22.74 12.42
CA GLU A 112 -13.33 -22.06 11.13
C GLU A 112 -11.90 -21.54 10.99
N PRO A 113 -11.34 -21.39 9.76
CA PRO A 113 -10.10 -20.65 9.54
C PRO A 113 -10.25 -19.20 10.01
N LYS A 114 -9.21 -18.66 10.64
CA LYS A 114 -9.11 -17.24 10.99
C LYS A 114 -8.49 -16.49 9.82
N PHE A 115 -9.34 -15.81 9.04
CA PHE A 115 -8.89 -15.03 7.89
C PHE A 115 -8.09 -13.81 8.35
N ASP A 116 -7.00 -13.53 7.65
CA ASP A 116 -6.15 -12.38 7.91
C ASP A 116 -6.43 -11.26 6.90
N GLY A 117 -7.22 -10.29 7.33
CA GLY A 117 -7.71 -9.21 6.48
C GLY A 117 -8.21 -8.00 7.27
N LEU A 118 -9.25 -7.34 6.75
CA LEU A 118 -9.94 -6.22 7.39
C LEU A 118 -11.41 -6.59 7.64
N SER A 119 -11.82 -6.55 8.90
CA SER A 119 -13.19 -6.88 9.29
C SER A 119 -14.17 -5.78 8.88
N VAL A 120 -15.28 -6.19 8.26
CA VAL A 120 -16.34 -5.31 7.76
C VAL A 120 -17.72 -5.82 8.16
N ALA A 121 -18.67 -4.90 8.31
CA ALA A 121 -20.08 -5.17 8.37
C ALA A 121 -20.74 -4.80 7.04
N LEU A 122 -21.66 -5.65 6.55
CA LEU A 122 -22.45 -5.44 5.33
C LEU A 122 -23.93 -5.43 5.67
N GLU A 123 -24.60 -4.31 5.40
CA GLU A 123 -26.02 -4.12 5.64
C GLU A 123 -26.83 -4.30 4.34
N TYR A 124 -27.90 -5.09 4.43
CA TYR A 124 -28.86 -5.33 3.37
C TYR A 124 -30.27 -4.98 3.85
N ARG A 125 -31.07 -4.37 2.96
CA ARG A 125 -32.51 -4.12 3.17
C ARG A 125 -33.29 -4.63 1.98
N ASP A 126 -34.35 -5.38 2.26
CA ASP A 126 -35.15 -6.03 1.21
C ASP A 126 -34.29 -6.82 0.20
N GLY A 127 -33.22 -7.45 0.70
CA GLY A 127 -32.26 -8.19 -0.11
C GLY A 127 -31.27 -7.34 -0.93
N LEU A 128 -31.30 -6.00 -0.82
CA LEU A 128 -30.38 -5.10 -1.54
C LEU A 128 -29.24 -4.63 -0.64
N PHE A 129 -28.02 -4.64 -1.17
CA PHE A 129 -26.85 -4.08 -0.47
C PHE A 129 -26.99 -2.57 -0.29
N VAL A 130 -27.04 -2.12 0.95
CA VAL A 130 -27.23 -0.71 1.32
C VAL A 130 -25.93 -0.07 1.75
N ARG A 131 -25.22 -0.70 2.69
CA ARG A 131 -24.04 -0.10 3.32
C ARG A 131 -22.98 -1.14 3.67
N GLY A 132 -21.72 -0.72 3.57
CA GLY A 132 -20.59 -1.46 4.10
C GLY A 132 -19.73 -0.56 4.96
N SER A 133 -19.35 -1.03 6.15
CA SER A 133 -18.53 -0.28 7.11
C SER A 133 -17.39 -1.11 7.65
N THR A 134 -16.27 -0.46 7.99
CA THR A 134 -15.15 -1.10 8.69
C THR A 134 -15.50 -1.32 10.16
N ARG A 135 -14.81 -2.23 10.84
CA ARG A 135 -15.00 -2.45 12.28
C ARG A 135 -14.73 -1.19 13.10
N GLY A 136 -13.70 -0.40 12.74
CA GLY A 136 -13.24 0.73 13.54
C GLY A 136 -12.81 0.29 14.93
N ASP A 137 -13.31 1.00 15.96
CA ASP A 137 -13.09 0.70 17.38
C ASP A 137 -14.12 -0.33 17.94
N GLY A 138 -14.88 -0.96 17.07
CA GLY A 138 -15.96 -1.92 17.41
C GLY A 138 -17.31 -1.27 17.64
N VAL A 139 -17.40 0.02 17.93
CA VAL A 139 -18.65 0.79 18.11
C VAL A 139 -18.87 1.72 16.92
N THR A 140 -17.81 2.36 16.44
CA THR A 140 -17.86 3.27 15.30
C THR A 140 -16.82 2.83 14.26
N GLY A 141 -17.28 2.62 13.03
CA GLY A 141 -16.46 2.31 11.86
C GLY A 141 -16.50 3.44 10.83
N GLU A 142 -15.96 3.17 9.66
CA GLU A 142 -15.91 4.07 8.51
C GLU A 142 -16.82 3.56 7.40
N ASP A 143 -17.57 4.44 6.74
CA ASP A 143 -18.38 4.10 5.57
C ASP A 143 -17.48 3.85 4.35
N VAL A 144 -17.38 2.60 3.95
CA VAL A 144 -16.61 2.13 2.78
C VAL A 144 -17.50 1.50 1.72
N THR A 145 -18.77 1.89 1.70
CA THR A 145 -19.82 1.31 0.84
C THR A 145 -19.40 1.27 -0.62
N GLU A 146 -18.93 2.40 -1.18
CA GLU A 146 -18.59 2.47 -2.59
C GLU A 146 -17.37 1.59 -2.93
N ASN A 147 -16.43 1.44 -2.00
CA ASN A 147 -15.26 0.58 -2.17
C ASN A 147 -15.67 -0.91 -2.12
N ILE A 148 -16.53 -1.30 -1.17
CA ILE A 148 -17.08 -2.66 -1.08
C ILE A 148 -17.92 -3.00 -2.32
N ARG A 149 -18.62 -2.03 -2.93
CA ARG A 149 -19.34 -2.24 -4.20
C ARG A 149 -18.43 -2.72 -5.33
N THR A 150 -17.16 -2.42 -5.29
CA THR A 150 -16.19 -2.86 -6.31
C THR A 150 -15.75 -4.30 -6.14
N ILE A 151 -15.93 -4.90 -4.96
CA ILE A 151 -15.55 -6.28 -4.68
C ILE A 151 -16.54 -7.22 -5.38
N ARG A 152 -16.04 -8.03 -6.30
CA ARG A 152 -16.88 -8.84 -7.21
C ARG A 152 -17.69 -9.91 -6.50
N CYS A 153 -17.12 -10.53 -5.46
CA CYS A 153 -17.79 -11.61 -4.72
C CYS A 153 -18.85 -11.13 -3.73
N VAL A 154 -18.96 -9.81 -3.48
CA VAL A 154 -20.01 -9.25 -2.63
C VAL A 154 -21.32 -9.19 -3.40
N PRO A 155 -22.40 -9.92 -3.00
CA PRO A 155 -23.69 -9.86 -3.68
C PRO A 155 -24.29 -8.47 -3.52
N LYS A 156 -24.67 -7.84 -4.63
CA LYS A 156 -25.39 -6.54 -4.62
C LYS A 156 -26.88 -6.74 -4.37
N VAL A 157 -27.38 -7.92 -4.72
CA VAL A 157 -28.75 -8.39 -4.50
C VAL A 157 -28.64 -9.81 -3.99
N LEU A 158 -29.28 -10.11 -2.87
CA LEU A 158 -29.37 -11.46 -2.31
C LEU A 158 -30.27 -12.32 -3.18
N LYS A 159 -30.05 -13.63 -3.19
CA LYS A 159 -30.91 -14.58 -3.95
C LYS A 159 -32.32 -14.67 -3.41
N GLU A 160 -32.52 -14.33 -2.14
CA GLU A 160 -33.84 -14.22 -1.52
C GLU A 160 -33.98 -12.84 -0.85
N PRO A 161 -35.15 -12.19 -0.91
CA PRO A 161 -35.38 -10.93 -0.22
C PRO A 161 -35.44 -11.18 1.29
N VAL A 162 -34.60 -10.46 2.04
CA VAL A 162 -34.61 -10.46 3.50
C VAL A 162 -34.88 -9.02 3.93
N PRO A 163 -35.88 -8.76 4.82
CA PRO A 163 -36.24 -7.40 5.21
C PRO A 163 -35.05 -6.59 5.73
N PHE A 164 -34.30 -7.19 6.66
CA PHE A 164 -33.03 -6.63 7.14
C PHE A 164 -32.04 -7.74 7.42
N LEU A 165 -30.79 -7.55 6.98
CA LEU A 165 -29.68 -8.43 7.29
C LEU A 165 -28.41 -7.61 7.44
N GLU A 166 -27.73 -7.77 8.57
CA GLU A 166 -26.34 -7.33 8.75
C GLU A 166 -25.46 -8.55 8.95
N VAL A 167 -24.43 -8.67 8.13
CA VAL A 167 -23.43 -9.75 8.21
C VAL A 167 -22.05 -9.16 8.48
N ARG A 168 -21.21 -9.96 9.15
CA ARG A 168 -19.82 -9.66 9.37
C ARG A 168 -18.96 -10.56 8.49
N GLY A 169 -17.95 -9.96 7.86
CA GLY A 169 -16.98 -10.66 7.04
C GLY A 169 -15.58 -10.09 7.18
N GLU A 170 -14.63 -10.75 6.51
CA GLU A 170 -13.24 -10.30 6.40
C GLU A 170 -12.92 -10.04 4.94
N VAL A 171 -12.57 -8.78 4.61
CA VAL A 171 -12.02 -8.40 3.31
C VAL A 171 -10.54 -8.74 3.32
N TYR A 172 -10.10 -9.49 2.33
CA TYR A 172 -8.73 -9.93 2.20
C TYR A 172 -8.19 -9.72 0.79
N MET A 173 -6.87 -9.79 0.65
CA MET A 173 -6.18 -9.83 -0.63
C MET A 173 -5.53 -11.21 -0.78
N SER A 174 -5.75 -11.87 -1.93
CA SER A 174 -5.08 -13.14 -2.22
C SER A 174 -3.59 -12.93 -2.44
N ASP A 175 -2.80 -13.99 -2.23
CA ASP A 175 -1.34 -13.96 -2.43
C ASP A 175 -0.97 -13.51 -3.85
N GLU A 176 -1.73 -13.98 -4.85
CA GLU A 176 -1.53 -13.60 -6.25
C GLU A 176 -1.82 -12.12 -6.51
N SER A 177 -2.92 -11.59 -5.95
CA SER A 177 -3.27 -10.17 -6.07
C SER A 177 -2.26 -9.28 -5.33
N PHE A 178 -1.76 -9.72 -4.18
CA PHE A 178 -0.72 -9.04 -3.44
C PHE A 178 0.59 -8.97 -4.20
N ALA A 179 1.04 -10.09 -4.80
CA ALA A 179 2.25 -10.12 -5.62
C ALA A 179 2.15 -9.12 -6.80
N ARG A 180 1.02 -9.13 -7.53
CA ARG A 180 0.78 -8.15 -8.62
C ARG A 180 0.77 -6.70 -8.13
N LEU A 181 0.21 -6.46 -6.94
CA LEU A 181 0.20 -5.11 -6.36
C LEU A 181 1.60 -4.65 -6.00
N CYS A 182 2.41 -5.50 -5.36
CA CYS A 182 3.81 -5.18 -5.02
C CYS A 182 4.64 -4.88 -6.27
N GLU A 183 4.51 -5.69 -7.34
CA GLU A 183 5.17 -5.42 -8.61
C GLU A 183 4.76 -4.06 -9.19
N ARG A 184 3.47 -3.71 -9.13
CA ARG A 184 2.98 -2.42 -9.61
C ARG A 184 3.52 -1.26 -8.76
N GLN A 185 3.54 -1.41 -7.44
CA GLN A 185 4.09 -0.38 -6.53
C GLN A 185 5.58 -0.17 -6.78
N GLU A 186 6.34 -1.25 -6.99
CA GLU A 186 7.74 -1.16 -7.37
C GLU A 186 7.93 -0.38 -8.68
N LEU A 187 7.10 -0.67 -9.71
CA LEU A 187 7.13 0.05 -10.99
C LEU A 187 6.84 1.55 -10.87
N LEU A 188 5.95 1.93 -9.93
CA LEU A 188 5.52 3.31 -9.72
C LEU A 188 6.33 4.04 -8.64
N GLU A 189 7.35 3.41 -8.06
CA GLU A 189 8.14 3.93 -6.92
C GLU A 189 7.29 4.24 -5.69
N GLU A 190 6.15 3.56 -5.54
CA GLU A 190 5.33 3.64 -4.35
C GLU A 190 5.91 2.75 -3.25
N LYS A 191 5.71 3.12 -1.98
CA LYS A 191 6.10 2.28 -0.85
C LYS A 191 5.28 0.99 -0.89
N PRO A 192 5.89 -0.20 -0.99
CA PRO A 192 5.16 -1.46 -1.03
C PRO A 192 4.50 -1.75 0.33
N PHE A 193 3.34 -2.39 0.29
CA PHE A 193 2.71 -2.92 1.49
C PHE A 193 3.54 -4.06 2.09
N LYS A 194 3.54 -4.16 3.40
CA LYS A 194 4.36 -5.16 4.12
C LYS A 194 3.75 -6.56 4.08
N ASN A 195 2.43 -6.67 4.02
CA ASN A 195 1.70 -7.93 3.97
C ASN A 195 0.34 -7.76 3.28
N PRO A 196 -0.37 -8.86 2.90
CA PRO A 196 -1.67 -8.82 2.25
C PRO A 196 -2.77 -8.17 3.08
N ARG A 197 -2.73 -8.30 4.41
CA ARG A 197 -3.68 -7.67 5.32
C ARG A 197 -3.61 -6.15 5.22
N ASN A 198 -2.40 -5.58 5.31
CA ASN A 198 -2.19 -4.14 5.17
C ASN A 198 -2.56 -3.66 3.76
N ALA A 199 -2.27 -4.48 2.75
CA ALA A 199 -2.67 -4.21 1.38
C ALA A 199 -4.20 -4.20 1.22
N ALA A 200 -4.92 -5.13 1.85
CA ALA A 200 -6.38 -5.16 1.86
C ALA A 200 -6.95 -3.93 2.57
N ALA A 201 -6.46 -3.61 3.78
CA ALA A 201 -6.90 -2.47 4.56
C ALA A 201 -6.64 -1.13 3.83
N GLY A 202 -5.42 -0.91 3.35
CA GLY A 202 -5.07 0.30 2.59
C GLY A 202 -5.77 0.40 1.24
N SER A 203 -6.19 -0.74 0.64
CA SER A 203 -6.96 -0.78 -0.60
C SER A 203 -8.43 -0.47 -0.37
N LEU A 204 -9.03 -0.97 0.70
CA LEU A 204 -10.42 -0.71 1.02
C LEU A 204 -10.65 0.75 1.46
N ARG A 205 -9.64 1.41 2.01
CA ARG A 205 -9.69 2.81 2.45
C ARG A 205 -9.20 3.83 1.39
N GLN A 206 -9.25 3.48 0.10
CA GLN A 206 -8.96 4.43 -0.99
C GLN A 206 -10.11 5.41 -1.20
N LYS A 207 -9.79 6.69 -1.43
CA LYS A 207 -10.78 7.74 -1.71
C LYS A 207 -11.48 7.55 -3.06
N ASP A 208 -10.76 7.01 -4.04
CA ASP A 208 -11.31 6.67 -5.36
C ASP A 208 -11.58 5.16 -5.42
N PRO A 209 -12.86 4.73 -5.48
CA PRO A 209 -13.24 3.32 -5.60
C PRO A 209 -12.65 2.61 -6.83
N LYS A 210 -12.25 3.34 -7.87
CA LYS A 210 -11.59 2.77 -9.04
C LYS A 210 -10.24 2.16 -8.70
N ILE A 211 -9.52 2.75 -7.73
CA ILE A 211 -8.25 2.20 -7.23
C ILE A 211 -8.52 0.89 -6.51
N THR A 212 -9.53 0.84 -5.65
CA THR A 212 -9.95 -0.39 -4.95
C THR A 212 -10.32 -1.49 -5.94
N ALA A 213 -11.08 -1.15 -7.00
CA ALA A 213 -11.47 -2.11 -8.05
C ALA A 213 -10.27 -2.76 -8.77
N GLN A 214 -9.17 -2.02 -8.94
CA GLN A 214 -7.95 -2.52 -9.60
C GLN A 214 -7.10 -3.44 -8.70
N ARG A 215 -7.38 -3.46 -7.39
CA ARG A 215 -6.60 -4.22 -6.40
C ARG A 215 -7.19 -5.60 -6.08
N GLU A 216 -8.29 -5.96 -6.74
CA GLU A 216 -8.90 -7.30 -6.73
C GLU A 216 -9.08 -7.90 -5.34
N LEU A 217 -9.74 -7.16 -4.45
CA LEU A 217 -10.08 -7.63 -3.12
C LEU A 217 -11.12 -8.73 -3.16
N SER A 218 -11.10 -9.60 -2.16
CA SER A 218 -12.08 -10.66 -1.91
C SER A 218 -12.64 -10.57 -0.49
N LEU A 219 -13.69 -11.33 -0.21
CA LEU A 219 -14.39 -11.34 1.07
C LEU A 219 -14.75 -12.76 1.45
N PHE A 220 -14.65 -13.09 2.74
CA PHE A 220 -15.43 -14.19 3.35
C PHE A 220 -16.38 -13.63 4.39
N VAL A 221 -17.64 -14.13 4.40
CA VAL A 221 -18.62 -13.84 5.44
C VAL A 221 -18.62 -15.00 6.43
N PHE A 222 -18.56 -14.67 7.72
CA PHE A 222 -18.42 -15.66 8.79
C PHE A 222 -19.37 -15.44 9.97
N ASN A 223 -20.25 -14.43 9.93
CA ASN A 223 -21.22 -14.24 11.01
C ASN A 223 -22.44 -13.43 10.54
N VAL A 224 -23.62 -13.79 11.04
CA VAL A 224 -24.82 -12.96 11.01
C VAL A 224 -24.81 -12.10 12.26
N GLN A 225 -24.77 -10.76 12.11
CA GLN A 225 -24.81 -9.81 13.22
C GLN A 225 -26.24 -9.51 13.65
N GLN A 226 -27.11 -9.31 12.65
CA GLN A 226 -28.55 -9.04 12.88
C GLN A 226 -29.36 -9.50 11.68
N VAL A 227 -30.56 -10.02 11.94
CA VAL A 227 -31.51 -10.44 10.88
C VAL A 227 -32.93 -10.21 11.33
N GLU A 228 -33.80 -9.77 10.39
CA GLU A 228 -35.24 -9.71 10.56
C GLU A 228 -35.93 -10.67 9.58
N GLY A 229 -36.98 -11.35 10.05
CA GLY A 229 -37.77 -12.27 9.22
C GLY A 229 -37.20 -13.69 9.09
N LYS A 230 -36.10 -14.00 9.82
CA LYS A 230 -35.51 -15.36 9.88
C LYS A 230 -35.10 -15.68 11.31
N GLU A 231 -35.53 -16.83 11.81
CA GLU A 231 -35.02 -17.38 13.08
C GLU A 231 -33.84 -18.28 12.80
N LEU A 232 -32.72 -18.01 13.48
CA LEU A 232 -31.51 -18.79 13.45
C LEU A 232 -31.18 -19.23 14.87
N SER A 233 -30.93 -20.53 15.07
CA SER A 233 -30.60 -21.10 16.37
C SER A 233 -29.15 -21.61 16.47
N ARG A 234 -28.49 -21.83 15.33
CA ARG A 234 -27.17 -22.43 15.25
C ARG A 234 -26.28 -21.71 14.24
N HIS A 235 -25.01 -21.65 14.55
CA HIS A 235 -24.02 -20.98 13.70
C HIS A 235 -23.77 -21.72 12.38
N ASP A 236 -23.59 -23.03 12.41
CA ASP A 236 -23.44 -23.85 11.20
C ASP A 236 -24.59 -23.67 10.22
N GLN A 237 -25.84 -23.64 10.72
CA GLN A 237 -27.01 -23.35 9.90
C GLN A 237 -26.99 -21.93 9.33
N SER A 238 -26.50 -20.96 10.10
CA SER A 238 -26.38 -19.58 9.61
C SER A 238 -25.36 -19.48 8.47
N LEU A 239 -24.26 -20.22 8.52
CA LEU A 239 -23.25 -20.27 7.44
C LEU A 239 -23.83 -20.88 6.15
N GLU A 240 -24.59 -22.00 6.26
CA GLU A 240 -25.25 -22.60 5.11
C GLU A 240 -26.28 -21.64 4.49
N TRP A 241 -27.12 -21.00 5.31
CA TRP A 241 -28.08 -20.02 4.84
C TRP A 241 -27.43 -18.82 4.15
N LEU A 242 -26.31 -18.29 4.69
CA LEU A 242 -25.55 -17.22 4.04
C LEU A 242 -25.03 -17.65 2.66
N ARG A 243 -24.59 -18.91 2.52
CA ARG A 243 -24.18 -19.48 1.22
C ARG A 243 -25.37 -19.56 0.24
N GLU A 244 -26.55 -19.99 0.71
CA GLU A 244 -27.78 -19.99 -0.08
C GLU A 244 -28.16 -18.60 -0.57
N LEU A 245 -27.99 -17.56 0.26
CA LEU A 245 -28.21 -16.15 -0.11
C LEU A 245 -27.20 -15.62 -1.13
N GLY A 246 -26.07 -16.32 -1.34
CA GLY A 246 -25.05 -15.97 -2.33
C GLY A 246 -23.79 -15.31 -1.75
N PHE A 247 -23.63 -15.32 -0.44
CA PHE A 247 -22.39 -14.86 0.17
C PHE A 247 -21.24 -15.85 -0.03
N PRO A 248 -20.00 -15.36 -0.17
CA PRO A 248 -18.81 -16.19 -0.09
C PRO A 248 -18.58 -16.62 1.37
N VAL A 249 -18.89 -17.86 1.68
CA VAL A 249 -18.64 -18.51 2.97
C VAL A 249 -17.57 -19.58 2.74
N ALA A 250 -16.61 -19.68 3.63
CA ALA A 250 -15.57 -20.70 3.53
C ALA A 250 -16.17 -22.12 3.59
N ASP A 251 -15.69 -23.00 2.72
CA ASP A 251 -16.10 -24.40 2.73
C ASP A 251 -15.43 -25.23 3.84
N LEU A 252 -14.37 -24.67 4.43
CA LEU A 252 -13.56 -25.31 5.46
C LEU A 252 -14.04 -24.91 6.86
N TYR A 253 -15.05 -25.59 7.38
CA TYR A 253 -15.40 -25.58 8.80
C TYR A 253 -15.87 -26.95 9.24
N ARG A 254 -15.78 -27.21 10.54
CA ARG A 254 -16.29 -28.45 11.15
C ARG A 254 -16.97 -28.17 12.48
N THR A 255 -17.96 -29.03 12.79
CA THR A 255 -18.63 -29.05 14.11
C THR A 255 -18.12 -30.22 14.92
N SER A 256 -17.91 -30.02 16.21
CA SER A 256 -17.59 -31.09 17.17
C SER A 256 -17.96 -30.72 18.60
N SER A 257 -18.39 -31.72 19.38
CA SER A 257 -18.59 -31.61 20.83
C SER A 257 -17.35 -32.04 21.62
N SER A 258 -16.30 -32.51 20.95
CA SER A 258 -15.05 -32.96 21.55
C SER A 258 -13.94 -31.90 21.37
N ILE A 259 -13.38 -31.42 22.47
CA ILE A 259 -12.23 -30.47 22.39
C ILE A 259 -11.00 -31.12 21.71
N ASP A 260 -10.80 -32.43 21.83
CA ASP A 260 -9.71 -33.14 21.17
C ASP A 260 -9.88 -33.17 19.65
N GLU A 261 -11.12 -33.35 19.15
CA GLU A 261 -11.40 -33.25 17.72
C GLU A 261 -11.27 -31.81 17.21
N VAL A 262 -11.68 -30.81 18.01
CA VAL A 262 -11.46 -29.39 17.72
C VAL A 262 -9.97 -29.10 17.55
N LEU A 263 -9.13 -29.54 18.47
CA LEU A 263 -7.68 -29.39 18.41
C LEU A 263 -7.10 -30.10 17.18
N GLY A 264 -7.52 -31.34 16.89
CA GLY A 264 -7.08 -32.06 15.70
C GLY A 264 -7.43 -31.34 14.40
N PHE A 265 -8.60 -30.69 14.34
CA PHE A 265 -8.99 -29.90 13.16
C PHE A 265 -8.22 -28.60 13.05
N ILE A 266 -7.92 -27.94 14.15
CA ILE A 266 -7.04 -26.75 14.18
C ILE A 266 -5.65 -27.11 13.63
N GLU A 267 -5.08 -28.25 14.03
CA GLU A 267 -3.81 -28.75 13.50
C GLU A 267 -3.90 -29.05 11.99
N GLU A 268 -5.01 -29.64 11.52
CA GLU A 268 -5.24 -29.89 10.10
C GLU A 268 -5.27 -28.59 9.28
N ILE A 269 -5.98 -27.55 9.77
CA ILE A 269 -6.00 -26.21 9.15
C ILE A 269 -4.59 -25.65 9.12
N GLY A 270 -3.86 -25.73 10.24
CA GLY A 270 -2.48 -25.24 10.37
C GLY A 270 -1.52 -25.91 9.38
N GLY A 271 -1.65 -27.23 9.20
CA GLY A 271 -0.83 -27.99 8.23
C GLY A 271 -1.09 -27.63 6.77
N LYS A 272 -2.29 -27.14 6.46
CA LYS A 272 -2.71 -26.77 5.10
C LYS A 272 -2.59 -25.27 4.81
N ARG A 273 -2.04 -24.45 5.70
CA ARG A 273 -1.94 -23.00 5.51
C ARG A 273 -1.36 -22.59 4.16
N GLY A 274 -0.32 -23.28 3.71
CA GLY A 274 0.35 -22.99 2.44
C GLY A 274 -0.41 -23.43 1.18
N GLU A 275 -1.53 -24.12 1.31
CA GLU A 275 -2.37 -24.60 0.19
C GLU A 275 -3.53 -23.64 -0.10
N PHE A 276 -3.85 -22.74 0.83
CA PHE A 276 -4.91 -21.76 0.65
C PHE A 276 -4.46 -20.62 -0.27
N SER A 277 -5.40 -20.11 -1.05
CA SER A 277 -5.19 -18.89 -1.87
C SER A 277 -5.42 -17.59 -1.09
N PHE A 278 -5.62 -17.68 0.22
CA PHE A 278 -5.89 -16.57 1.13
C PHE A 278 -5.11 -16.73 2.44
N PRO A 279 -4.70 -15.62 3.06
CA PRO A 279 -3.94 -15.66 4.30
C PRO A 279 -4.84 -16.02 5.50
N ILE A 280 -4.29 -16.83 6.41
CA ILE A 280 -4.90 -17.13 7.71
C ILE A 280 -3.83 -17.05 8.81
N ASP A 281 -4.18 -16.50 9.97
CA ASP A 281 -3.28 -16.37 11.13
C ASP A 281 -3.64 -17.31 12.28
N GLY A 282 -4.68 -18.15 12.08
CA GLY A 282 -5.18 -19.03 13.12
C GLY A 282 -6.42 -19.82 12.72
N ALA A 283 -7.14 -20.26 13.73
CA ALA A 283 -8.49 -20.81 13.64
C ALA A 283 -9.40 -20.14 14.69
N VAL A 284 -10.70 -20.06 14.42
CA VAL A 284 -11.69 -19.55 15.36
C VAL A 284 -12.58 -20.69 15.82
N VAL A 285 -12.70 -20.87 17.13
CA VAL A 285 -13.62 -21.81 17.77
C VAL A 285 -14.80 -21.03 18.31
N LYS A 286 -15.99 -21.39 17.89
CA LYS A 286 -17.23 -20.72 18.29
C LYS A 286 -18.22 -21.73 18.87
N VAL A 287 -18.91 -21.39 19.96
CA VAL A 287 -20.07 -22.16 20.43
C VAL A 287 -21.14 -22.14 19.34
N ASN A 288 -21.67 -23.30 18.97
CA ASN A 288 -22.58 -23.44 17.84
C ASN A 288 -24.00 -22.95 18.13
N ASP A 289 -24.53 -23.23 19.33
CA ASP A 289 -25.88 -22.85 19.76
C ASP A 289 -25.98 -21.37 20.16
N PHE A 290 -26.89 -20.62 19.57
CA PHE A 290 -27.04 -19.19 19.84
C PHE A 290 -27.63 -18.89 21.22
N SER A 291 -28.49 -19.78 21.79
CA SER A 291 -29.01 -19.59 23.13
C SER A 291 -27.88 -19.72 24.18
N GLN A 292 -26.94 -20.64 23.96
CA GLN A 292 -25.74 -20.76 24.82
C GLN A 292 -24.81 -19.54 24.68
N ARG A 293 -24.73 -18.93 23.49
CA ARG A 293 -23.98 -17.67 23.33
C ARG A 293 -24.56 -16.52 24.13
N GLU A 294 -25.90 -16.41 24.16
CA GLU A 294 -26.59 -15.39 24.96
C GLU A 294 -26.32 -15.59 26.45
N GLU A 295 -26.34 -16.84 26.95
CA GLU A 295 -26.04 -17.17 28.33
C GLU A 295 -24.57 -16.85 28.72
N LEU A 296 -23.61 -17.16 27.87
CA LEU A 296 -22.20 -16.88 28.06
C LEU A 296 -21.89 -15.36 28.01
N GLY A 297 -22.60 -14.64 27.14
CA GLY A 297 -22.45 -13.20 26.99
C GLY A 297 -21.06 -12.77 26.49
N SER A 298 -20.75 -11.49 26.73
CA SER A 298 -19.50 -10.86 26.31
C SER A 298 -18.83 -10.11 27.47
N THR A 299 -17.54 -9.87 27.32
CA THR A 299 -16.78 -8.89 28.12
C THR A 299 -16.91 -7.51 27.45
N ALA A 300 -16.24 -6.49 27.97
CA ALA A 300 -16.19 -5.18 27.33
C ALA A 300 -15.52 -5.19 25.94
N LYS A 301 -14.75 -6.24 25.59
CA LYS A 301 -13.92 -6.29 24.39
C LYS A 301 -14.19 -7.50 23.49
N PHE A 302 -14.48 -8.65 24.06
CA PHE A 302 -14.62 -9.90 23.30
C PHE A 302 -15.73 -10.81 23.86
N PRO A 303 -16.37 -11.64 23.02
CA PRO A 303 -17.36 -12.60 23.42
C PRO A 303 -16.73 -13.74 24.23
N ARG A 304 -17.48 -14.32 25.20
CA ARG A 304 -17.05 -15.48 25.96
C ARG A 304 -17.33 -16.81 25.27
N TRP A 305 -18.09 -16.77 24.17
CA TRP A 305 -18.50 -17.93 23.37
C TRP A 305 -17.59 -18.19 22.16
N ALA A 306 -16.55 -17.40 21.95
CA ALA A 306 -15.61 -17.59 20.85
C ALA A 306 -14.17 -17.36 21.32
N GLU A 307 -13.25 -18.13 20.76
CA GLU A 307 -11.82 -18.08 21.02
C GLU A 307 -11.06 -18.16 19.69
N ALA A 308 -10.04 -17.33 19.51
CA ALA A 308 -9.16 -17.39 18.37
C ALA A 308 -7.87 -18.13 18.75
N PHE A 309 -7.64 -19.29 18.16
CA PHE A 309 -6.36 -20.00 18.30
C PHE A 309 -5.39 -19.47 17.26
N LYS A 310 -4.30 -18.85 17.69
CA LYS A 310 -3.25 -18.33 16.81
C LYS A 310 -2.10 -19.31 16.69
N TYR A 311 -1.67 -19.53 15.45
CA TYR A 311 -0.48 -20.36 15.21
C TYR A 311 0.78 -19.58 15.58
N PRO A 312 1.74 -20.22 16.28
CA PRO A 312 3.05 -19.60 16.47
C PRO A 312 3.74 -19.44 15.10
N PRO A 313 4.58 -18.40 14.94
CA PRO A 313 5.43 -18.29 13.75
C PRO A 313 6.30 -19.55 13.65
N GLU A 314 6.21 -20.19 12.49
CA GLU A 314 7.05 -21.35 12.25
C GLU A 314 8.46 -20.89 11.87
N GLU A 315 9.47 -21.37 12.59
CA GLU A 315 10.88 -21.12 12.33
C GLU A 315 11.59 -22.44 12.02
N LYS A 316 12.43 -22.45 10.99
CA LYS A 316 13.22 -23.63 10.58
C LYS A 316 14.66 -23.25 10.33
N GLU A 317 15.54 -24.16 10.76
CA GLU A 317 16.96 -24.06 10.46
C GLU A 317 17.26 -24.60 9.07
N THR A 318 18.11 -23.89 8.34
CA THR A 318 18.63 -24.30 7.03
C THR A 318 20.01 -23.74 6.79
N THR A 319 20.64 -24.14 5.66
CA THR A 319 21.95 -23.65 5.26
C THR A 319 21.84 -22.76 4.04
N LEU A 320 22.46 -21.58 4.07
CA LEU A 320 22.58 -20.66 2.94
C LEU A 320 23.63 -21.23 1.95
N LEU A 321 23.17 -21.60 0.76
CA LEU A 321 24.01 -22.21 -0.28
C LEU A 321 24.67 -21.17 -1.16
N GLU A 322 23.92 -20.11 -1.53
CA GLU A 322 24.35 -19.09 -2.47
C GLU A 322 23.58 -17.79 -2.20
N ILE A 323 24.14 -16.65 -2.63
CA ILE A 323 23.44 -15.35 -2.68
C ILE A 323 23.38 -14.90 -4.14
N GLU A 324 22.18 -14.89 -4.69
CA GLU A 324 21.88 -14.32 -6.01
C GLU A 324 21.58 -12.83 -5.87
N VAL A 325 22.03 -12.02 -6.81
CA VAL A 325 21.72 -10.60 -6.84
C VAL A 325 20.92 -10.28 -8.09
N ASN A 326 19.68 -9.88 -7.89
CA ASN A 326 18.80 -9.45 -8.96
C ASN A 326 18.74 -7.92 -9.01
N VAL A 327 18.52 -7.38 -10.21
CA VAL A 327 18.29 -5.95 -10.41
C VAL A 327 16.79 -5.76 -10.55
N GLY A 328 16.20 -5.07 -9.58
CA GLY A 328 14.79 -4.70 -9.64
C GLY A 328 14.49 -3.71 -10.76
N ARG A 329 13.24 -3.55 -11.09
CA ARG A 329 12.78 -2.61 -12.15
C ARG A 329 13.12 -1.15 -11.84
N THR A 330 13.36 -0.82 -10.58
CA THR A 330 13.83 0.51 -10.11
C THR A 330 15.37 0.66 -10.10
N GLY A 331 16.09 -0.35 -10.56
CA GLY A 331 17.54 -0.40 -10.54
C GLY A 331 18.14 -0.86 -9.22
N VAL A 332 17.35 -1.08 -8.18
CA VAL A 332 17.82 -1.57 -6.89
C VAL A 332 18.37 -2.99 -7.01
N LEU A 333 19.57 -3.19 -6.48
CA LEU A 333 20.16 -4.51 -6.35
C LEU A 333 19.54 -5.22 -5.13
N THR A 334 18.78 -6.28 -5.38
CA THR A 334 18.10 -7.05 -4.33
C THR A 334 18.81 -8.39 -4.16
N PRO A 335 19.52 -8.61 -3.05
CA PRO A 335 20.13 -9.89 -2.75
C PRO A 335 19.06 -10.89 -2.28
N THR A 336 19.11 -12.10 -2.80
CA THR A 336 18.23 -13.22 -2.45
C THR A 336 19.11 -14.41 -2.05
N GLY A 337 18.91 -14.90 -0.82
CA GLY A 337 19.57 -16.13 -0.38
C GLY A 337 18.91 -17.36 -0.99
N VAL A 338 19.73 -18.27 -1.50
CA VAL A 338 19.34 -19.63 -1.91
C VAL A 338 19.73 -20.58 -0.79
N PHE A 339 18.78 -21.34 -0.28
CA PHE A 339 18.93 -22.19 0.89
C PHE A 339 18.68 -23.65 0.57
N ALA A 340 19.21 -24.55 1.39
CA ALA A 340 18.78 -25.94 1.40
C ALA A 340 17.26 -25.97 1.64
N PRO A 341 16.46 -26.69 0.80
CA PRO A 341 15.01 -26.66 0.89
C PRO A 341 14.50 -27.11 2.26
N VAL A 342 13.60 -26.32 2.86
CA VAL A 342 12.91 -26.67 4.11
C VAL A 342 11.41 -26.43 3.97
N THR A 343 10.61 -27.25 4.64
CA THR A 343 9.15 -27.04 4.70
C THR A 343 8.84 -26.05 5.80
N LEU A 344 8.13 -24.96 5.46
CA LEU A 344 7.79 -23.86 6.36
C LEU A 344 6.35 -23.42 6.08
N ALA A 345 5.48 -23.50 7.07
CA ALA A 345 4.05 -23.22 6.96
C ALA A 345 3.42 -23.90 5.71
N GLY A 346 3.59 -25.23 5.59
CA GLY A 346 3.00 -26.05 4.53
C GLY A 346 3.63 -25.90 3.14
N THR A 347 4.60 -25.00 2.92
CA THR A 347 5.27 -24.82 1.62
C THR A 347 6.77 -25.09 1.71
N THR A 348 7.36 -25.54 0.60
CA THR A 348 8.83 -25.70 0.51
C THR A 348 9.47 -24.36 0.20
N VAL A 349 10.31 -23.90 1.11
CA VAL A 349 11.09 -22.66 0.99
C VAL A 349 12.53 -23.04 0.65
N SER A 350 13.06 -22.47 -0.43
CA SER A 350 14.46 -22.58 -0.84
C SER A 350 15.08 -21.21 -1.15
N ARG A 351 14.30 -20.13 -1.04
CA ARG A 351 14.73 -18.75 -1.28
C ARG A 351 14.15 -17.81 -0.26
N ALA A 352 14.93 -16.83 0.19
CA ALA A 352 14.46 -15.78 1.08
C ALA A 352 15.14 -14.45 0.73
N THR A 353 14.44 -13.34 0.93
CA THR A 353 15.02 -12.02 0.73
C THR A 353 16.10 -11.74 1.78
N LEU A 354 17.20 -11.12 1.34
CA LEU A 354 18.24 -10.56 2.19
C LEU A 354 18.21 -9.03 2.22
N HIS A 355 17.13 -8.45 1.71
CA HIS A 355 16.79 -7.04 1.68
C HIS A 355 17.86 -6.14 1.02
N ASN A 356 19.01 -5.90 1.68
CA ASN A 356 20.08 -5.02 1.21
C ASN A 356 21.42 -5.38 1.89
N GLN A 357 22.47 -4.64 1.54
CA GLN A 357 23.79 -4.84 2.12
C GLN A 357 23.84 -4.63 3.64
N ASP A 358 23.08 -3.67 4.17
CA ASP A 358 23.09 -3.37 5.61
C ASP A 358 22.54 -4.54 6.41
N PHE A 359 21.43 -5.14 5.96
CA PHE A 359 20.84 -6.34 6.56
C PHE A 359 21.82 -7.52 6.56
N ILE A 360 22.53 -7.75 5.43
CA ILE A 360 23.53 -8.81 5.34
C ILE A 360 24.66 -8.56 6.33
N THR A 361 25.13 -7.31 6.45
CA THR A 361 26.22 -6.93 7.33
C THR A 361 25.81 -6.99 8.81
N GLU A 362 24.63 -6.48 9.15
CA GLU A 362 24.10 -6.46 10.52
C GLU A 362 23.94 -7.88 11.08
N LYS A 363 23.45 -8.81 10.27
CA LYS A 363 23.24 -10.20 10.68
C LYS A 363 24.45 -11.10 10.42
N ASP A 364 25.55 -10.57 9.88
CA ASP A 364 26.75 -11.31 9.49
C ASP A 364 26.44 -12.54 8.61
N ILE A 365 25.57 -12.34 7.60
CA ILE A 365 25.14 -13.40 6.69
C ILE A 365 26.26 -13.73 5.71
N ARG A 366 26.68 -15.00 5.67
CA ARG A 366 27.75 -15.51 4.80
C ARG A 366 27.31 -16.76 4.07
N VAL A 367 27.83 -16.99 2.88
CA VAL A 367 27.59 -18.26 2.16
C VAL A 367 28.12 -19.43 3.00
N GLY A 368 27.30 -20.48 3.15
CA GLY A 368 27.56 -21.61 4.02
C GLY A 368 27.03 -21.46 5.45
N SER A 369 26.50 -20.29 5.84
CA SER A 369 25.93 -20.09 7.18
C SER A 369 24.71 -20.95 7.41
N ARG A 370 24.59 -21.49 8.64
CA ARG A 370 23.36 -22.08 9.16
C ARG A 370 22.50 -20.95 9.76
N VAL A 371 21.28 -20.84 9.24
CA VAL A 371 20.37 -19.72 9.55
C VAL A 371 19.01 -20.23 9.97
N VAL A 372 18.26 -19.36 10.65
CA VAL A 372 16.84 -19.58 10.95
C VAL A 372 16.02 -18.79 9.94
N LEU A 373 15.13 -19.47 9.24
CA LEU A 373 14.15 -18.87 8.34
C LEU A 373 12.77 -18.81 8.99
N ARG A 374 12.06 -17.72 8.70
CA ARG A 374 10.65 -17.50 9.04
C ARG A 374 9.94 -16.90 7.83
N LYS A 375 8.62 -17.02 7.75
CA LYS A 375 7.81 -16.22 6.83
C LYS A 375 7.33 -14.94 7.53
N ALA A 376 7.78 -13.78 7.07
CA ALA A 376 7.25 -12.49 7.50
C ALA A 376 5.82 -12.31 6.96
N GLY A 377 4.88 -11.97 7.84
CA GLY A 377 3.47 -11.85 7.48
C GLY A 377 2.89 -13.11 6.84
N GLU A 378 3.41 -14.30 7.22
CA GLU A 378 3.02 -15.62 6.75
C GLU A 378 3.33 -15.92 5.26
N ILE A 379 3.95 -14.99 4.52
CA ILE A 379 4.15 -15.09 3.07
C ILE A 379 5.61 -15.00 2.67
N ILE A 380 6.32 -13.95 3.08
CA ILE A 380 7.67 -13.64 2.58
C ILE A 380 8.73 -14.31 3.45
N PRO A 381 9.50 -15.30 2.92
CA PRO A 381 10.59 -15.89 3.67
C PRO A 381 11.70 -14.86 3.97
N GLU A 382 12.15 -14.81 5.22
CA GLU A 382 13.23 -13.95 5.68
C GLU A 382 14.18 -14.69 6.63
N VAL A 383 15.42 -14.20 6.74
CA VAL A 383 16.41 -14.69 7.71
C VAL A 383 16.20 -13.99 9.05
N VAL A 384 15.83 -14.76 10.07
CA VAL A 384 15.67 -14.25 11.45
C VAL A 384 17.02 -14.09 12.14
N ALA A 385 17.84 -15.13 12.08
CA ALA A 385 19.13 -15.18 12.76
C ALA A 385 20.13 -16.05 12.01
N VAL A 386 21.41 -15.77 12.19
CA VAL A 386 22.53 -16.65 11.82
C VAL A 386 22.95 -17.39 13.09
N LEU A 387 22.96 -18.73 13.03
CA LEU A 387 23.35 -19.59 14.13
C LEU A 387 24.84 -19.87 14.14
N GLU A 388 25.40 -20.15 12.95
CA GLU A 388 26.78 -20.53 12.75
C GLU A 388 27.24 -20.19 11.34
N SER A 389 28.45 -19.68 11.19
CA SER A 389 29.10 -19.45 9.89
C SER A 389 30.41 -20.23 9.79
N PRO A 390 30.77 -20.75 8.60
CA PRO A 390 32.06 -21.43 8.41
C PRO A 390 33.23 -20.51 8.78
N ALA A 391 34.22 -21.05 9.47
CA ALA A 391 35.36 -20.26 9.99
C ALA A 391 36.19 -19.56 8.90
N ASP A 392 36.19 -20.10 7.69
CA ASP A 392 36.92 -19.61 6.52
C ASP A 392 36.03 -18.80 5.57
N SER A 393 34.71 -18.60 5.88
CA SER A 393 33.81 -17.81 5.08
C SER A 393 34.11 -16.30 5.17
N GLN A 394 34.00 -15.61 4.03
CA GLN A 394 34.17 -14.14 3.99
C GLN A 394 32.84 -13.42 4.11
N PRO A 395 32.80 -12.22 4.71
CA PRO A 395 31.63 -11.35 4.67
C PRO A 395 31.21 -11.08 3.22
N TYR A 396 29.90 -11.25 2.93
CA TYR A 396 29.39 -11.04 1.59
C TYR A 396 29.26 -9.55 1.28
N GLN A 397 29.64 -9.17 0.04
CA GLN A 397 29.49 -7.83 -0.50
C GLN A 397 28.70 -7.88 -1.81
N LEU A 398 27.78 -6.94 -2.00
CA LEU A 398 27.10 -6.77 -3.27
C LEU A 398 28.08 -6.42 -4.38
N PRO A 399 27.83 -6.82 -5.64
CA PRO A 399 28.70 -6.50 -6.76
C PRO A 399 28.79 -4.99 -7.00
N GLU A 400 29.97 -4.50 -7.37
CA GLU A 400 30.21 -3.10 -7.74
C GLU A 400 29.67 -2.73 -9.12
N VAL A 401 29.27 -3.72 -9.91
CA VAL A 401 28.70 -3.55 -11.25
C VAL A 401 27.34 -4.20 -11.34
N CYS A 402 26.45 -3.60 -12.12
CA CYS A 402 25.11 -4.12 -12.36
C CYS A 402 25.14 -5.49 -13.05
N PRO A 403 24.55 -6.55 -12.48
CA PRO A 403 24.54 -7.87 -13.11
C PRO A 403 23.79 -7.91 -14.45
N SER A 404 22.92 -6.93 -14.73
CA SER A 404 22.12 -6.88 -15.95
C SER A 404 22.79 -6.14 -17.11
N CYS A 405 23.50 -5.03 -16.85
CA CYS A 405 24.07 -4.18 -17.91
C CYS A 405 25.59 -3.93 -17.79
N GLY A 406 26.24 -4.38 -16.70
CA GLY A 406 27.68 -4.19 -16.47
C GLY A 406 28.09 -2.79 -16.04
N GLU A 407 27.17 -1.81 -15.94
CA GLU A 407 27.48 -0.45 -15.50
C GLU A 407 27.75 -0.41 -13.99
N ARG A 408 28.61 0.51 -13.53
CA ARG A 408 28.86 0.71 -12.10
C ARG A 408 27.57 1.06 -11.36
N VAL A 409 27.38 0.42 -10.20
CA VAL A 409 26.27 0.73 -9.31
C VAL A 409 26.64 1.84 -8.33
N THR A 410 25.66 2.58 -7.87
CA THR A 410 25.82 3.67 -6.93
C THR A 410 25.03 3.41 -5.66
N ARG A 411 25.60 3.81 -4.52
CA ARG A 411 24.89 3.86 -3.25
C ARG A 411 24.96 5.31 -2.76
N VAL A 412 23.79 5.92 -2.58
CA VAL A 412 23.70 7.28 -2.02
C VAL A 412 23.92 7.19 -0.52
N GLU A 413 24.73 8.10 0.03
CA GLU A 413 24.99 8.17 1.47
C GLU A 413 23.67 8.46 2.21
N GLY A 414 23.34 7.62 3.20
CA GLY A 414 22.07 7.67 3.94
C GLY A 414 20.95 6.80 3.34
N GLU A 415 21.12 6.20 2.15
CA GLU A 415 20.21 5.20 1.60
C GLU A 415 20.71 3.77 1.83
N ALA A 416 19.79 2.87 2.18
CA ALA A 416 20.10 1.44 2.31
C ALA A 416 20.26 0.73 0.96
N ALA A 417 19.77 1.33 -0.14
CA ALA A 417 19.69 0.72 -1.45
C ALA A 417 20.94 1.01 -2.31
N THR A 418 21.51 -0.04 -2.91
CA THR A 418 22.50 0.05 -4.00
C THR A 418 21.77 -0.02 -5.33
N ARG A 419 22.04 0.89 -6.29
CA ARG A 419 21.26 1.05 -7.53
C ARG A 419 22.14 1.08 -8.78
N CYS A 420 21.60 0.51 -9.85
CA CYS A 420 22.04 0.79 -11.21
C CYS A 420 21.32 2.05 -11.71
N THR A 421 22.07 3.04 -12.17
CA THR A 421 21.56 4.32 -12.68
C THR A 421 21.65 4.45 -14.20
N ASN A 422 21.89 3.34 -14.91
CA ASN A 422 21.91 3.32 -16.37
C ASN A 422 20.47 3.43 -16.94
N PRO A 423 20.12 4.48 -17.69
CA PRO A 423 18.78 4.65 -18.25
C PRO A 423 18.42 3.59 -19.29
N GLN A 424 19.41 2.90 -19.87
CA GLN A 424 19.21 1.83 -20.85
C GLN A 424 19.41 0.43 -20.27
N CYS A 425 19.46 0.30 -18.95
CA CYS A 425 19.60 -1.00 -18.30
C CYS A 425 18.40 -1.91 -18.63
N PRO A 426 18.61 -3.11 -19.21
CA PRO A 426 17.51 -4.00 -19.58
C PRO A 426 16.57 -4.34 -18.45
N ALA A 427 17.07 -4.48 -17.22
CA ALA A 427 16.25 -4.77 -16.05
C ALA A 427 15.30 -3.62 -15.67
N GLN A 428 15.59 -2.39 -16.04
CA GLN A 428 14.83 -1.19 -15.71
C GLN A 428 14.00 -0.65 -16.88
N LEU A 429 14.17 -1.22 -18.07
CA LEU A 429 13.65 -0.62 -19.31
C LEU A 429 12.14 -0.41 -19.27
N LEU A 430 11.37 -1.37 -18.78
CA LEU A 430 9.90 -1.22 -18.67
C LEU A 430 9.52 -0.04 -17.77
N ARG A 431 10.15 0.07 -16.62
CA ARG A 431 9.92 1.20 -15.69
C ARG A 431 10.28 2.54 -16.33
N ASN A 432 11.46 2.61 -16.96
CA ASN A 432 11.91 3.85 -17.61
C ASN A 432 10.95 4.27 -18.72
N LEU A 433 10.41 3.34 -19.50
CA LEU A 433 9.41 3.60 -20.51
C LEU A 433 8.07 4.07 -19.93
N ILE A 434 7.62 3.47 -18.80
CA ILE A 434 6.41 3.90 -18.09
C ILE A 434 6.57 5.34 -17.59
N HIS A 435 7.71 5.64 -16.95
CA HIS A 435 8.02 6.99 -16.48
C HIS A 435 8.09 7.97 -17.65
N PHE A 436 8.82 7.64 -18.72
CA PHE A 436 8.96 8.47 -19.91
C PHE A 436 7.61 8.83 -20.55
N ALA A 437 6.69 7.85 -20.63
CA ALA A 437 5.36 8.04 -21.23
C ALA A 437 4.35 8.74 -20.30
N SER A 438 4.67 8.89 -19.01
CA SER A 438 3.74 9.37 -17.99
C SER A 438 3.24 10.80 -18.26
N ARG A 439 2.09 11.16 -17.64
CA ARG A 439 1.41 12.44 -17.81
C ARG A 439 2.29 13.65 -17.48
N ASP A 440 3.13 13.55 -16.44
CA ASP A 440 3.99 14.65 -16.01
C ASP A 440 5.31 14.72 -16.81
N ALA A 441 5.68 13.62 -17.50
CA ALA A 441 6.80 13.52 -18.43
C ALA A 441 6.35 13.82 -19.87
N MET A 442 6.53 12.90 -20.82
CA MET A 442 6.21 13.14 -22.23
C MET A 442 4.71 13.06 -22.57
N ASP A 443 3.84 12.69 -21.62
CA ASP A 443 2.36 12.68 -21.75
C ASP A 443 1.86 11.94 -23.00
N ILE A 444 2.33 10.70 -23.17
CA ILE A 444 1.97 9.88 -24.33
C ILE A 444 0.67 9.11 -24.02
N ASP A 445 -0.44 9.71 -24.37
CA ASP A 445 -1.76 9.14 -24.12
C ASP A 445 -1.95 7.80 -24.86
N GLY A 446 -2.54 6.82 -24.18
CA GLY A 446 -2.73 5.45 -24.68
C GLY A 446 -1.53 4.51 -24.53
N LEU A 447 -0.38 4.97 -24.02
CA LEU A 447 0.81 4.16 -23.80
C LEU A 447 0.96 3.76 -22.31
N GLY A 448 0.04 2.90 -21.87
CA GLY A 448 0.06 2.36 -20.51
C GLY A 448 1.02 1.18 -20.30
N PRO A 449 1.25 0.74 -19.04
CA PRO A 449 2.19 -0.35 -18.71
C PRO A 449 1.98 -1.63 -19.50
N ALA A 450 0.73 -2.07 -19.69
CA ALA A 450 0.41 -3.30 -20.43
C ALA A 450 0.79 -3.23 -21.91
N ILE A 451 0.72 -2.06 -22.54
CA ILE A 451 1.11 -1.86 -23.94
C ILE A 451 2.64 -1.83 -24.05
N LEU A 452 3.31 -1.14 -23.12
CA LEU A 452 4.78 -1.10 -23.05
C LEU A 452 5.37 -2.50 -22.86
N GLU A 453 4.76 -3.31 -22.00
CA GLU A 453 5.18 -4.69 -21.78
C GLU A 453 5.06 -5.53 -23.06
N GLN A 454 3.94 -5.44 -23.80
CA GLN A 454 3.79 -6.12 -25.09
C GLN A 454 4.82 -5.64 -26.13
N LEU A 455 5.11 -4.34 -26.17
CA LEU A 455 6.12 -3.78 -27.10
C LEU A 455 7.53 -4.31 -26.79
N LEU A 456 7.88 -4.44 -25.50
CA LEU A 456 9.15 -5.01 -25.06
C LEU A 456 9.24 -6.51 -25.39
N GLN A 457 8.21 -7.28 -25.05
CA GLN A 457 8.16 -8.72 -25.31
C GLN A 457 8.18 -9.02 -26.82
N GLY A 458 7.55 -8.16 -27.62
CA GLY A 458 7.57 -8.22 -29.08
C GLY A 458 8.87 -7.75 -29.73
N GLY A 459 9.86 -7.25 -28.95
CA GLY A 459 11.12 -6.73 -29.47
C GLY A 459 10.97 -5.48 -30.32
N LEU A 460 9.87 -4.72 -30.16
CA LEU A 460 9.60 -3.50 -30.93
C LEU A 460 10.23 -2.26 -30.32
N VAL A 461 10.55 -2.31 -29.03
CA VAL A 461 11.11 -1.17 -28.26
C VAL A 461 12.23 -1.70 -27.36
N HIS A 462 13.39 -1.04 -27.41
CA HIS A 462 14.60 -1.31 -26.60
C HIS A 462 15.11 -0.06 -25.90
N SER A 463 14.52 1.10 -26.22
CA SER A 463 14.86 2.40 -25.61
C SER A 463 13.66 3.35 -25.71
N PRO A 464 13.59 4.45 -24.92
CA PRO A 464 12.59 5.49 -25.10
C PRO A 464 12.54 6.09 -26.52
N ALA A 465 13.68 6.16 -27.21
CA ALA A 465 13.74 6.67 -28.59
C ALA A 465 12.97 5.78 -29.58
N ASP A 466 12.95 4.46 -29.37
CA ASP A 466 12.24 3.53 -30.26
C ASP A 466 10.73 3.76 -30.28
N LEU A 467 10.14 4.35 -29.25
CA LEU A 467 8.73 4.71 -29.21
C LEU A 467 8.35 5.60 -30.37
N TYR A 468 9.22 6.52 -30.76
CA TYR A 468 8.98 7.48 -31.84
C TYR A 468 9.17 6.89 -33.24
N THR A 469 9.58 5.62 -33.35
CA THR A 469 9.71 4.89 -34.62
C THR A 469 8.56 3.93 -34.88
N LEU A 470 7.61 3.78 -33.91
CA LEU A 470 6.48 2.87 -33.99
C LEU A 470 5.50 3.26 -35.08
N GLN A 471 5.04 2.26 -35.81
CA GLN A 471 4.09 2.42 -36.91
C GLN A 471 2.75 1.74 -36.58
N VAL A 472 1.66 2.28 -37.15
CA VAL A 472 0.29 1.75 -36.98
C VAL A 472 0.22 0.24 -37.28
N GLY A 473 0.88 -0.23 -38.34
CA GLY A 473 0.86 -1.66 -38.70
C GLY A 473 1.56 -2.60 -37.72
N GLN A 474 2.51 -2.11 -36.94
CA GLN A 474 3.16 -2.87 -35.84
C GLN A 474 2.24 -2.92 -34.63
N LEU A 475 1.65 -1.78 -34.25
CA LEU A 475 0.78 -1.65 -33.08
C LEU A 475 -0.52 -2.46 -33.22
N GLN A 476 -1.06 -2.61 -34.41
CA GLN A 476 -2.25 -3.44 -34.67
C GLN A 476 -2.04 -4.93 -34.38
N LYS A 477 -0.79 -5.39 -34.24
CA LYS A 477 -0.47 -6.78 -33.93
C LYS A 477 -0.48 -7.06 -32.42
N LEU A 478 -0.57 -6.00 -31.58
CA LEU A 478 -0.65 -6.13 -30.14
C LEU A 478 -2.04 -6.65 -29.72
N GLU A 479 -2.06 -7.40 -28.64
CA GLU A 479 -3.29 -7.99 -28.11
C GLU A 479 -4.29 -6.89 -27.69
N ARG A 480 -5.54 -7.01 -28.14
CA ARG A 480 -6.62 -6.05 -27.86
C ARG A 480 -6.38 -4.61 -28.36
N PHE A 481 -5.50 -4.43 -29.34
CA PHE A 481 -5.12 -3.12 -29.88
C PHE A 481 -5.65 -2.93 -31.32
N GLY A 482 -6.78 -2.25 -31.44
CA GLY A 482 -7.43 -2.01 -32.77
C GLY A 482 -6.79 -0.89 -33.55
N LYS A 483 -7.18 -0.77 -34.84
CA LYS A 483 -6.68 0.25 -35.78
C LYS A 483 -6.79 1.67 -35.21
N LYS A 484 -7.96 2.05 -34.67
CA LYS A 484 -8.20 3.38 -34.08
C LYS A 484 -7.29 3.69 -32.91
N SER A 485 -7.04 2.70 -32.01
CA SER A 485 -6.13 2.85 -30.89
C SER A 485 -4.68 3.03 -31.35
N ALA A 486 -4.27 2.29 -32.39
CA ALA A 486 -2.94 2.40 -32.98
C ALA A 486 -2.73 3.79 -33.65
N GLU A 487 -3.70 4.28 -34.39
CA GLU A 487 -3.67 5.63 -34.98
C GLU A 487 -3.62 6.73 -33.90
N ASN A 488 -4.41 6.60 -32.85
CA ASN A 488 -4.41 7.54 -31.73
C ASN A 488 -3.06 7.57 -31.01
N LEU A 489 -2.46 6.39 -30.75
CA LEU A 489 -1.15 6.31 -30.10
C LEU A 489 -0.04 6.94 -30.95
N VAL A 490 0.01 6.67 -32.26
CA VAL A 490 0.99 7.31 -33.15
C VAL A 490 0.79 8.83 -33.15
N ALA A 491 -0.45 9.31 -33.18
CA ALA A 491 -0.75 10.74 -33.09
C ALA A 491 -0.34 11.35 -31.74
N ALA A 492 -0.45 10.60 -30.63
CA ALA A 492 0.01 11.02 -29.29
C ALA A 492 1.55 11.11 -29.25
N LEU A 493 2.27 10.14 -29.83
CA LEU A 493 3.72 10.17 -29.95
C LEU A 493 4.17 11.39 -30.76
N GLU A 494 3.56 11.69 -31.89
CA GLU A 494 3.90 12.88 -32.68
C GLU A 494 3.62 14.19 -31.93
N ARG A 495 2.50 14.29 -31.22
CA ARG A 495 2.22 15.48 -30.37
C ARG A 495 3.25 15.65 -29.27
N SER A 496 3.68 14.56 -28.64
CA SER A 496 4.63 14.61 -27.51
C SER A 496 6.02 15.14 -27.91
N LYS A 497 6.40 15.05 -29.19
CA LYS A 497 7.64 15.64 -29.69
C LYS A 497 7.75 17.15 -29.47
N GLY A 498 6.62 17.85 -29.50
CA GLY A 498 6.54 19.29 -29.26
C GLY A 498 6.48 19.72 -27.79
N ASN A 499 6.58 18.80 -26.85
CA ASN A 499 6.58 19.12 -25.43
C ASN A 499 7.77 20.00 -25.04
N ASP A 500 7.61 20.80 -23.95
CA ASP A 500 8.67 21.65 -23.44
C ASP A 500 9.86 20.83 -22.92
N LEU A 501 11.07 21.36 -23.04
CA LEU A 501 12.33 20.73 -22.66
C LEU A 501 12.30 20.15 -21.24
N TYR A 502 11.71 20.84 -20.26
CA TYR A 502 11.69 20.35 -18.87
C TYR A 502 10.97 19.01 -18.73
N ARG A 503 9.99 18.74 -19.60
CA ARG A 503 9.26 17.47 -19.61
C ARG A 503 10.16 16.32 -20.10
N LEU A 504 10.98 16.60 -21.11
CA LEU A 504 11.99 15.65 -21.57
C LEU A 504 13.06 15.39 -20.49
N VAL A 505 13.58 16.46 -19.86
CA VAL A 505 14.56 16.34 -18.77
C VAL A 505 13.99 15.49 -17.62
N TYR A 506 12.73 15.72 -17.24
CA TYR A 506 12.06 14.89 -16.24
C TYR A 506 11.86 13.46 -16.73
N ALA A 507 11.47 13.27 -18.00
CA ALA A 507 11.25 11.95 -18.61
C ALA A 507 12.53 11.08 -18.68
N LEU A 508 13.72 11.70 -18.73
CA LEU A 508 14.98 10.96 -18.67
C LEU A 508 15.24 10.25 -17.33
N GLY A 509 14.48 10.58 -16.28
CA GLY A 509 14.55 9.89 -15.00
C GLY A 509 15.86 10.10 -14.24
N ILE A 510 16.45 11.30 -14.32
CA ILE A 510 17.66 11.66 -13.57
C ILE A 510 17.34 11.57 -12.07
N PRO A 511 18.11 10.84 -11.26
CA PRO A 511 17.89 10.73 -9.82
C PRO A 511 17.75 12.11 -9.15
N HIS A 512 16.82 12.23 -8.20
CA HIS A 512 16.52 13.48 -7.45
C HIS A 512 16.02 14.66 -8.28
N ILE A 513 15.83 14.53 -9.61
CA ILE A 513 15.31 15.56 -10.49
C ILE A 513 13.82 15.30 -10.76
N GLY A 514 12.94 15.83 -9.92
CA GLY A 514 11.50 15.85 -10.17
C GLY A 514 11.07 16.91 -11.19
N ALA A 515 9.80 16.91 -11.62
CA ALA A 515 9.27 17.83 -12.64
C ALA A 515 9.56 19.32 -12.32
N LYS A 516 9.48 19.72 -11.04
CA LYS A 516 9.78 21.10 -10.63
C LYS A 516 11.26 21.43 -10.71
N ALA A 517 12.16 20.51 -10.33
CA ALA A 517 13.59 20.69 -10.46
C ALA A 517 13.99 20.78 -11.95
N ALA A 518 13.39 19.94 -12.83
CA ALA A 518 13.58 20.02 -14.27
C ALA A 518 13.16 21.38 -14.85
N GLN A 519 12.04 21.97 -14.38
CA GLN A 519 11.62 23.33 -14.78
C GLN A 519 12.64 24.39 -14.37
N VAL A 520 13.14 24.33 -13.13
CA VAL A 520 14.16 25.27 -12.62
C VAL A 520 15.46 25.11 -13.43
N LEU A 521 15.89 23.88 -13.71
CA LEU A 521 17.07 23.59 -14.52
C LEU A 521 16.92 24.16 -15.94
N CYS A 522 15.82 23.91 -16.62
CA CYS A 522 15.57 24.42 -17.98
C CYS A 522 15.35 25.94 -18.01
N GLY A 523 14.95 26.55 -16.91
CA GLY A 523 14.91 28.01 -16.75
C GLY A 523 16.30 28.64 -16.73
N ALA A 524 17.30 27.96 -16.13
CA ALA A 524 18.69 28.41 -16.09
C ALA A 524 19.48 28.02 -17.37
N PHE A 525 19.21 26.82 -17.90
CA PHE A 525 19.83 26.26 -19.09
C PHE A 525 18.77 25.94 -20.16
N PRO A 526 18.47 26.87 -21.08
CA PRO A 526 17.29 26.76 -21.94
C PRO A 526 17.42 25.77 -23.10
N THR A 527 18.56 25.11 -23.26
CA THR A 527 18.78 24.08 -24.30
C THR A 527 19.37 22.81 -23.70
N MET A 528 19.04 21.67 -24.29
CA MET A 528 19.59 20.39 -23.88
C MET A 528 21.13 20.37 -23.96
N GLU A 529 21.70 21.00 -24.96
CA GLU A 529 23.17 21.12 -25.12
C GLU A 529 23.80 21.89 -23.96
N ALA A 530 23.18 22.99 -23.55
CA ALA A 530 23.62 23.75 -22.37
C ALA A 530 23.57 22.92 -21.09
N ILE A 531 22.51 22.14 -20.89
CA ILE A 531 22.39 21.24 -19.71
C ILE A 531 23.46 20.15 -19.74
N GLN A 532 23.73 19.54 -20.91
CA GLN A 532 24.75 18.50 -21.08
C GLN A 532 26.17 19.01 -20.83
N SER A 533 26.39 20.29 -21.09
CA SER A 533 27.73 20.93 -20.97
C SER A 533 27.94 21.58 -19.59
N ALA A 534 26.90 21.71 -18.79
CA ALA A 534 26.98 22.38 -17.50
C ALA A 534 27.85 21.61 -16.49
N THR A 535 28.71 22.32 -15.79
CA THR A 535 29.54 21.76 -14.72
C THR A 535 28.76 21.66 -13.41
N GLU A 536 29.23 20.82 -12.47
CA GLU A 536 28.61 20.68 -11.14
C GLU A 536 28.60 22.04 -10.41
N GLU A 537 29.64 22.84 -10.55
CA GLU A 537 29.71 24.17 -9.97
C GLU A 537 28.69 25.14 -10.54
N GLU A 538 28.47 25.15 -11.86
CA GLU A 538 27.42 25.97 -12.51
C GLU A 538 26.04 25.55 -12.09
N LEU A 539 25.77 24.23 -12.04
CA LEU A 539 24.50 23.69 -11.58
C LEU A 539 24.20 24.04 -10.12
N SER A 540 25.21 24.07 -9.25
CA SER A 540 25.06 24.41 -7.84
C SER A 540 24.77 25.89 -7.58
N GLN A 541 24.93 26.78 -8.56
CA GLN A 541 24.55 28.20 -8.49
C GLN A 541 23.04 28.43 -8.71
N ILE A 542 22.32 27.42 -9.17
CA ILE A 542 20.88 27.51 -9.40
C ILE A 542 20.14 27.55 -8.05
N GLU A 543 19.30 28.56 -7.83
CA GLU A 543 18.51 28.69 -6.61
C GLU A 543 17.59 27.46 -6.43
N GLY A 544 17.72 26.76 -5.31
CA GLY A 544 16.97 25.54 -4.99
C GLY A 544 17.60 24.25 -5.51
N PHE A 545 18.77 24.30 -6.17
CA PHE A 545 19.54 23.13 -6.57
C PHE A 545 20.60 22.81 -5.50
N GLY A 546 20.41 21.71 -4.76
CA GLY A 546 21.40 21.24 -3.79
C GLY A 546 22.57 20.49 -4.45
N GLY A 547 23.68 20.33 -3.72
CA GLY A 547 24.88 19.63 -4.24
C GLY A 547 24.59 18.23 -4.80
N ILE A 548 23.68 17.45 -4.17
CA ILE A 548 23.27 16.13 -4.65
C ILE A 548 22.63 16.22 -6.04
N MET A 549 21.70 17.16 -6.27
CA MET A 549 21.06 17.33 -7.57
C MET A 549 22.03 17.76 -8.66
N SER A 550 22.95 18.66 -8.34
CA SER A 550 24.01 19.13 -9.27
C SER A 550 24.94 17.99 -9.69
N GLN A 551 25.35 17.18 -8.73
CA GLN A 551 26.18 16.00 -8.96
C GLN A 551 25.47 14.97 -9.84
N GLU A 552 24.19 14.68 -9.56
CA GLU A 552 23.41 13.68 -10.33
C GLU A 552 23.19 14.11 -11.78
N VAL A 553 22.90 15.39 -12.05
CA VAL A 553 22.76 15.90 -13.42
C VAL A 553 24.09 15.79 -14.18
N ALA A 554 25.18 16.26 -13.58
CA ALA A 554 26.50 16.17 -14.19
C ALA A 554 26.94 14.71 -14.46
N ALA A 555 26.76 13.82 -13.47
CA ALA A 555 27.08 12.39 -13.60
C ALA A 555 26.20 11.68 -14.64
N PHE A 556 24.93 12.06 -14.77
CA PHE A 556 24.02 11.49 -15.75
C PHE A 556 24.51 11.74 -17.18
N PHE A 557 24.86 12.98 -17.52
CA PHE A 557 25.30 13.35 -18.86
C PHE A 557 26.76 13.03 -19.15
N GLN A 558 27.57 12.59 -18.16
CA GLN A 558 28.87 11.97 -18.40
C GLN A 558 28.76 10.56 -19.02
N LYS A 559 27.61 9.88 -18.84
CA LYS A 559 27.37 8.54 -19.38
C LYS A 559 27.16 8.61 -20.89
N GLU A 560 27.91 7.80 -21.66
CA GLU A 560 27.78 7.72 -23.10
C GLU A 560 26.39 7.32 -23.53
N SER A 561 25.78 6.31 -22.85
CA SER A 561 24.43 5.84 -23.11
C SER A 561 23.34 6.91 -22.96
N ALA A 562 23.48 7.84 -22.02
CA ALA A 562 22.54 8.95 -21.82
C ALA A 562 22.66 9.98 -22.97
N ARG A 563 23.89 10.30 -23.37
CA ARG A 563 24.15 11.22 -24.50
C ARG A 563 23.65 10.66 -25.83
N GLU A 564 23.87 9.37 -26.08
CA GLU A 564 23.38 8.68 -27.27
C GLU A 564 21.84 8.67 -27.31
N LEU A 565 21.17 8.38 -26.18
CA LEU A 565 19.72 8.43 -26.08
C LEU A 565 19.17 9.82 -26.44
N VAL A 566 19.75 10.88 -25.85
CA VAL A 566 19.33 12.26 -26.11
C VAL A 566 19.58 12.67 -27.57
N ALA A 567 20.75 12.33 -28.13
CA ALA A 567 21.05 12.61 -29.54
C ALA A 567 20.04 11.95 -30.47
N ARG A 568 19.70 10.67 -30.23
CA ARG A 568 18.71 9.93 -31.03
C ARG A 568 17.30 10.50 -30.89
N LEU A 569 16.89 10.93 -29.69
CA LEU A 569 15.61 11.62 -29.50
C LEU A 569 15.53 12.93 -30.30
N GLY A 570 16.64 13.71 -30.32
CA GLY A 570 16.77 14.92 -31.14
C GLY A 570 16.66 14.65 -32.64
N GLU A 571 17.35 13.61 -33.14
CA GLU A 571 17.26 13.18 -34.55
C GLU A 571 15.82 12.76 -34.95
N LEU A 572 15.05 12.22 -34.02
CA LEU A 572 13.65 11.84 -34.20
C LEU A 572 12.67 13.02 -34.08
N GLY A 573 13.19 14.23 -33.85
CA GLY A 573 12.40 15.46 -33.84
C GLY A 573 11.77 15.82 -32.49
N VAL A 574 12.25 15.24 -31.38
CA VAL A 574 11.84 15.64 -30.03
C VAL A 574 12.44 17.02 -29.72
N ASN A 575 11.67 17.92 -29.16
CA ASN A 575 12.08 19.26 -28.82
C ASN A 575 13.20 19.29 -27.77
N MET A 576 14.31 19.99 -28.09
CA MET A 576 15.52 20.13 -27.26
C MET A 576 15.69 21.52 -26.68
N GLU A 577 14.68 22.38 -26.79
CA GLU A 577 14.73 23.77 -26.32
C GLU A 577 13.56 24.07 -25.36
N ALA A 578 13.83 24.87 -24.34
CA ALA A 578 12.81 25.37 -23.43
C ALA A 578 11.89 26.35 -24.17
N GLN A 579 10.59 26.09 -24.08
CA GLN A 579 9.61 27.02 -24.61
C GLN A 579 9.59 28.25 -23.69
N ARG A 580 10.04 29.39 -24.21
CA ARG A 580 9.90 30.66 -23.49
C ARG A 580 8.39 30.91 -23.31
N GLN A 581 7.91 30.88 -22.08
CA GLN A 581 6.62 31.51 -21.79
C GLN A 581 6.81 32.99 -22.11
N GLU A 582 6.19 33.46 -23.20
CA GLU A 582 6.05 34.88 -23.42
C GLU A 582 5.32 35.42 -22.20
N THR A 583 5.99 36.22 -21.39
CA THR A 583 5.36 37.01 -20.34
C THR A 583 4.42 37.97 -21.05
N GLN A 584 3.11 37.66 -21.05
CA GLN A 584 2.09 38.47 -21.69
C GLN A 584 1.91 39.82 -20.97
N GLY A 585 2.53 39.98 -19.79
CA GLY A 585 2.49 41.22 -19.00
C GLY A 585 3.17 41.09 -17.64
N THR A 586 3.43 42.23 -17.00
CA THR A 586 3.94 42.28 -15.62
C THR A 586 2.86 42.77 -14.63
N THR A 587 1.60 42.72 -15.04
CA THR A 587 0.45 43.29 -14.30
C THR A 587 0.29 42.66 -12.92
N LEU A 588 0.67 41.43 -12.73
CA LEU A 588 0.58 40.70 -11.46
C LEU A 588 1.94 40.48 -10.79
N ALA A 589 3.00 41.20 -11.27
CA ALA A 589 4.35 41.06 -10.74
C ALA A 589 4.40 41.34 -9.22
N GLY A 590 5.03 40.41 -8.47
CA GLY A 590 5.14 40.52 -7.02
C GLY A 590 3.90 40.08 -6.23
N SER A 591 2.80 39.74 -6.89
CA SER A 591 1.58 39.25 -6.25
C SER A 591 1.58 37.73 -6.10
N THR A 592 1.15 37.25 -4.92
CA THR A 592 1.03 35.83 -4.60
C THR A 592 -0.45 35.43 -4.52
N PHE A 593 -0.83 34.44 -5.31
CA PHE A 593 -2.20 33.93 -5.41
C PHE A 593 -2.36 32.56 -4.78
N VAL A 594 -3.55 32.27 -4.26
CA VAL A 594 -3.99 30.93 -3.87
C VAL A 594 -5.33 30.64 -4.54
N LEU A 595 -5.45 29.48 -5.19
CA LEU A 595 -6.67 29.05 -5.87
C LEU A 595 -7.48 28.10 -4.99
N THR A 596 -8.81 28.29 -4.94
CA THR A 596 -9.74 27.43 -4.19
C THR A 596 -11.09 27.33 -4.89
N GLY A 597 -11.78 26.19 -4.78
CA GLY A 597 -13.05 25.96 -5.49
C GLY A 597 -12.88 25.59 -6.97
N THR A 598 -13.97 25.47 -7.67
CA THR A 598 -14.06 25.21 -9.12
C THR A 598 -14.32 26.51 -9.87
N LEU A 599 -13.45 26.86 -10.81
CA LEU A 599 -13.62 28.08 -11.60
C LEU A 599 -14.66 27.84 -12.72
N PRO A 600 -15.49 28.84 -13.05
CA PRO A 600 -16.60 28.68 -14.01
C PRO A 600 -16.16 28.37 -15.45
N THR A 601 -15.10 29.01 -15.97
CA THR A 601 -14.74 28.92 -17.39
C THR A 601 -13.35 28.34 -17.66
N MET A 602 -12.48 28.28 -16.64
CA MET A 602 -11.11 27.77 -16.79
C MET A 602 -10.76 26.73 -15.72
N SER A 603 -9.88 25.80 -16.09
CA SER A 603 -9.31 24.86 -15.12
C SER A 603 -8.31 25.56 -14.18
N ARG A 604 -8.04 24.96 -13.02
CA ARG A 604 -6.99 25.48 -12.11
C ARG A 604 -5.63 25.60 -12.79
N LYS A 605 -5.32 24.73 -13.73
CA LYS A 605 -4.07 24.73 -14.48
C LYS A 605 -4.00 25.96 -15.40
N GLU A 606 -5.07 26.24 -16.12
CA GLU A 606 -5.19 27.42 -17.00
C GLU A 606 -5.13 28.72 -16.20
N ALA A 607 -5.82 28.80 -15.07
CA ALA A 607 -5.74 29.96 -14.17
C ALA A 607 -4.34 30.17 -13.58
N THR A 608 -3.65 29.08 -13.22
CA THR A 608 -2.26 29.15 -12.75
C THR A 608 -1.34 29.68 -13.86
N GLN A 609 -1.43 29.15 -15.05
CA GLN A 609 -0.64 29.58 -16.21
C GLN A 609 -0.91 31.05 -16.56
N LEU A 610 -2.18 31.48 -16.49
CA LEU A 610 -2.57 32.84 -16.76
C LEU A 610 -1.98 33.83 -15.73
N ILE A 611 -2.02 33.50 -14.46
CA ILE A 611 -1.42 34.30 -13.39
C ILE A 611 0.11 34.38 -13.56
N GLU A 612 0.75 33.25 -13.80
CA GLU A 612 2.21 33.15 -13.94
C GLU A 612 2.71 33.84 -15.22
N SER A 613 1.97 33.78 -16.34
CA SER A 613 2.30 34.51 -17.56
C SER A 613 2.22 36.03 -17.42
N HIS A 614 1.51 36.56 -16.39
CA HIS A 614 1.44 37.96 -16.06
C HIS A 614 2.34 38.36 -14.86
N GLY A 615 3.29 37.51 -14.48
CA GLY A 615 4.30 37.77 -13.44
C GLY A 615 3.84 37.50 -12.00
N GLY A 616 2.64 36.93 -11.80
CA GLY A 616 2.15 36.53 -10.48
C GLY A 616 2.72 35.20 -10.04
N LYS A 617 2.63 34.89 -8.75
CA LYS A 617 3.06 33.60 -8.18
C LYS A 617 1.88 32.86 -7.57
N VAL A 618 1.73 31.55 -7.88
CA VAL A 618 0.67 30.72 -7.29
C VAL A 618 1.24 29.82 -6.19
N THR A 619 0.55 29.75 -5.04
CA THR A 619 0.93 28.89 -3.91
C THR A 619 -0.23 28.01 -3.46
N SER A 620 0.11 26.89 -2.80
CA SER A 620 -0.88 25.89 -2.38
C SER A 620 -1.63 26.24 -1.10
N SER A 621 -1.08 27.13 -0.25
CA SER A 621 -1.64 27.44 1.08
C SER A 621 -1.76 28.93 1.33
N VAL A 622 -2.85 29.34 2.02
CA VAL A 622 -3.10 30.73 2.40
C VAL A 622 -2.23 31.09 3.61
N SER A 623 -1.47 32.18 3.49
CA SER A 623 -0.61 32.74 4.54
C SER A 623 -0.66 34.27 4.54
N LYS A 624 -0.04 34.94 5.52
CA LYS A 624 0.07 36.40 5.55
C LYS A 624 0.82 37.03 4.36
N LYS A 625 1.55 36.17 3.58
CA LYS A 625 2.25 36.59 2.34
C LYS A 625 1.39 36.45 1.09
N THR A 626 0.17 35.91 1.20
CA THR A 626 -0.77 35.77 0.08
C THR A 626 -1.40 37.12 -0.24
N SER A 627 -1.28 37.57 -1.47
CA SER A 627 -1.84 38.86 -1.94
C SER A 627 -3.33 38.73 -2.26
N TYR A 628 -3.73 37.61 -2.92
CA TYR A 628 -5.10 37.36 -3.36
C TYR A 628 -5.47 35.90 -3.24
N VAL A 629 -6.74 35.61 -3.01
CA VAL A 629 -7.30 34.25 -3.13
C VAL A 629 -8.32 34.25 -4.26
N LEU A 630 -8.04 33.50 -5.32
CA LEU A 630 -8.97 33.24 -6.42
C LEU A 630 -9.93 32.13 -6.02
N ALA A 631 -11.21 32.49 -5.84
CA ALA A 631 -12.23 31.58 -5.36
C ALA A 631 -13.28 31.31 -6.44
N GLY A 632 -13.47 30.03 -6.75
CA GLY A 632 -14.57 29.53 -7.56
C GLY A 632 -15.71 28.98 -6.71
N GLU A 633 -16.64 28.24 -7.36
CA GLU A 633 -17.75 27.56 -6.68
C GLU A 633 -17.22 26.50 -5.71
N GLU A 634 -17.97 26.25 -4.63
CA GLU A 634 -17.61 25.29 -3.56
C GLU A 634 -16.23 25.53 -2.91
N ALA A 635 -15.84 26.79 -2.76
CA ALA A 635 -14.58 27.14 -2.13
C ALA A 635 -14.59 26.77 -0.63
N GLY A 636 -13.72 25.84 -0.23
CA GLY A 636 -13.65 25.27 1.13
C GLY A 636 -12.78 26.08 2.11
N SER A 637 -12.11 25.38 3.04
CA SER A 637 -11.35 25.94 4.19
C SER A 637 -10.31 27.02 3.84
N LYS A 638 -9.80 27.07 2.60
CA LYS A 638 -8.87 28.12 2.17
C LYS A 638 -9.55 29.49 2.05
N LEU A 639 -10.82 29.54 1.66
CA LEU A 639 -11.61 30.77 1.61
C LEU A 639 -11.87 31.33 3.01
N GLU A 640 -12.22 30.46 3.96
CA GLU A 640 -12.41 30.86 5.36
C GLU A 640 -11.12 31.41 5.96
N LYS A 641 -9.99 30.76 5.68
CA LYS A 641 -8.68 31.23 6.14
C LYS A 641 -8.29 32.57 5.51
N ALA A 642 -8.64 32.81 4.25
CA ALA A 642 -8.43 34.10 3.60
C ALA A 642 -9.22 35.23 4.30
N ARG A 643 -10.49 34.95 4.63
CA ARG A 643 -11.36 35.89 5.37
C ARG A 643 -10.81 36.21 6.77
N GLN A 644 -10.35 35.16 7.49
CA GLN A 644 -9.72 35.35 8.82
C GLN A 644 -8.46 36.25 8.75
N LEU A 645 -7.65 36.05 7.71
CA LEU A 645 -6.42 36.82 7.49
C LEU A 645 -6.66 38.14 6.75
N LYS A 646 -7.94 38.50 6.43
CA LYS A 646 -8.35 39.70 5.68
C LYS A 646 -7.65 39.84 4.32
N ILE A 647 -7.41 38.69 3.64
CA ILE A 647 -6.82 38.68 2.32
C ILE A 647 -7.92 38.90 1.29
N PRO A 648 -7.73 39.77 0.29
CA PRO A 648 -8.69 39.98 -0.78
C PRO A 648 -9.02 38.66 -1.52
N VAL A 649 -10.30 38.44 -1.75
CA VAL A 649 -10.81 37.29 -2.50
C VAL A 649 -11.28 37.82 -3.85
N LEU A 650 -10.81 37.17 -4.93
CA LEU A 650 -11.17 37.50 -6.31
C LEU A 650 -12.02 36.39 -6.89
N THR A 651 -12.97 36.77 -7.72
CA THR A 651 -13.65 35.85 -8.66
C THR A 651 -12.81 35.70 -9.94
N GLU A 652 -13.17 34.73 -10.77
CA GLU A 652 -12.55 34.54 -12.09
C GLU A 652 -12.69 35.80 -12.96
N GLU A 653 -13.86 36.44 -12.95
CA GLU A 653 -14.15 37.66 -13.71
C GLU A 653 -13.29 38.83 -13.23
N GLU A 654 -13.12 38.99 -11.92
CA GLU A 654 -12.27 40.06 -11.35
C GLU A 654 -10.79 39.86 -11.69
N LEU A 655 -10.30 38.59 -11.72
CA LEU A 655 -8.97 38.30 -12.19
C LEU A 655 -8.79 38.70 -13.66
N LEU A 656 -9.74 38.34 -14.52
CA LEU A 656 -9.69 38.68 -15.96
C LEU A 656 -9.73 40.20 -16.18
N GLN A 657 -10.52 40.94 -15.37
CA GLN A 657 -10.55 42.42 -15.40
C GLN A 657 -9.20 43.03 -14.97
N MET A 658 -8.57 42.50 -13.90
CA MET A 658 -7.21 42.91 -13.49
C MET A 658 -6.18 42.76 -14.61
N LEU A 659 -6.29 41.72 -15.44
CA LEU A 659 -5.38 41.44 -16.54
C LEU A 659 -5.63 42.33 -17.76
N GLN A 660 -6.86 42.82 -17.94
CA GLN A 660 -7.23 43.72 -19.04
C GLN A 660 -6.90 45.20 -18.76
N GLY A 661 -6.39 45.50 -17.56
CA GLY A 661 -5.89 46.86 -17.24
C GLY A 661 -6.96 47.89 -16.92
N HIS A 662 -8.12 47.45 -16.40
CA HIS A 662 -9.17 48.34 -15.84
C HIS A 662 -9.28 48.25 -14.35
#